data_da4a914964e04072361442f5a5747146
#
_entry.id   da4a914964e04072361442f5a5747146
#
_cell.length_a   1.000
_cell.length_b   1.000
_cell.length_c   1.000
_cell.angle_alpha   90.00
_cell.angle_beta   90.00
_cell.angle_gamma   90.00
#
_symmetry.space_group_name_H-M   'P 1'
#
loop_
_entity.id
_entity.type
_entity.pdbx_description
1 polymer ?
#
loop_
_entity_poly.entity_id
_entity_poly.type
_entity_poly.pdbx_seq_one_letter_code
_entity_poly.pdbx_strand_id
1 'polypeptide(L)'
;MLPTTNTTSAHIATGDYTHLDLFVERTDKLASISLTRPSDGATIAYAVMPKNENRHHFQFDVPAGTDLDISINQAVCRFGYLSGSDNDLDKGIQYVNLDPDFAQWDTLPTTAAIYRQPERTGSHFEPIARWMNDPNGLCEFRGRYHLFFQFNPYGWGWDCMHWGHAVSRDLVHWTHLPIVLEPQPEFATDHTLTGGAFSGSAITVNNDGYPCKGEDADAIRFALTRHTETRGDEHSVEEYQTTCLSHDGIHFEVETPWITRPTPTTGLDFRDPKIETNLPLNATHNGRAWIVTATNQPVDEFDQHADAGISRASTAGWFATYPMGKPGEAQENQATVPVMTLFSTALPLHRNSVWQYEGPVLADFGHQVSRTYECPDMFALDNRTVACGALMHYRTAEGSFQPVRWYVGDLNDDGKAPRLTVTSSDWIDFGLGYYATQSFRDDHDRRIVIAWIVDHAGVRREGPCRANGIMSLPRELHVVNDRLIGKPIKEVYDQLVGAPIQIDASTSATSNVKQWSATCPNDSYYADITLDDDADFTLTIAENRNTNDSTPESLRLVRRDGVTRLATSGQGDFDKNTYDSGIRDVRHIEVFFDHQVAEVFLNDGEAAGTMLFQAGEPQVRMKLEAQGNVTACKVNTLNTIW
;
A
#
# COMPACT_ATOMS: atom_id res chain seq x y z
N MET A 1 43.82 -19.76 -2.25
CA MET A 1 42.72 -19.79 -1.26
C MET A 1 41.67 -20.75 -1.79
N LEU A 2 41.35 -21.79 -1.04
CA LEU A 2 40.23 -22.67 -1.35
C LEU A 2 38.97 -21.80 -1.26
N PRO A 3 37.99 -21.94 -2.16
CA PRO A 3 36.73 -21.20 -2.04
C PRO A 3 36.09 -21.59 -0.71
N THR A 4 35.78 -20.59 0.12
CA THR A 4 34.95 -20.77 1.29
C THR A 4 33.60 -21.31 0.78
N THR A 5 33.26 -22.53 1.18
CA THR A 5 31.93 -23.09 0.88
C THR A 5 30.90 -22.22 1.58
N ASN A 6 30.15 -21.39 0.82
CA ASN A 6 29.01 -20.67 1.34
C ASN A 6 27.90 -21.69 1.62
N THR A 7 27.92 -22.24 2.82
CA THR A 7 26.87 -23.14 3.33
C THR A 7 26.24 -22.47 4.52
N THR A 8 24.93 -22.20 4.45
CA THR A 8 24.11 -21.78 5.58
C THR A 8 23.42 -23.00 6.15
N SER A 9 23.48 -23.19 7.47
CA SER A 9 22.78 -24.29 8.16
C SER A 9 21.93 -23.71 9.28
N ALA A 10 20.71 -24.23 9.43
CA ALA A 10 19.82 -23.87 10.51
C ALA A 10 19.07 -25.09 11.01
N HIS A 11 18.72 -25.06 12.29
CA HIS A 11 17.85 -26.04 12.94
C HIS A 11 16.48 -25.42 13.18
N ILE A 12 15.41 -26.10 12.76
CA ILE A 12 14.04 -25.65 12.95
C ILE A 12 13.16 -26.79 13.47
N ALA A 13 12.17 -26.45 14.28
CA ALA A 13 11.08 -27.35 14.65
C ALA A 13 9.86 -27.04 13.78
N THR A 14 9.30 -28.05 13.10
CA THR A 14 8.14 -27.85 12.22
C THR A 14 6.85 -27.56 12.99
N GLY A 15 6.77 -27.92 14.29
CA GLY A 15 5.50 -27.84 15.02
C GLY A 15 4.41 -28.62 14.28
N ASP A 16 3.24 -28.06 14.15
CA ASP A 16 2.12 -28.62 13.40
C ASP A 16 2.03 -28.08 11.95
N TYR A 17 3.09 -27.47 11.43
CA TYR A 17 3.22 -27.07 10.04
C TYR A 17 3.66 -28.26 9.16
N THR A 18 3.21 -28.25 7.91
CA THR A 18 3.40 -29.36 6.96
C THR A 18 4.10 -28.96 5.67
N HIS A 19 4.31 -27.66 5.46
CA HIS A 19 4.98 -27.13 4.28
C HIS A 19 6.08 -26.16 4.69
N LEU A 20 7.17 -26.13 3.92
CA LEU A 20 8.27 -25.20 4.05
C LEU A 20 8.54 -24.55 2.69
N ASP A 21 8.43 -23.23 2.66
CA ASP A 21 8.66 -22.39 1.50
C ASP A 21 9.93 -21.58 1.67
N LEU A 22 10.84 -21.60 0.67
CA LEU A 22 12.13 -20.93 0.71
C LEU A 22 12.38 -20.17 -0.61
N PHE A 23 12.51 -18.85 -0.52
CA PHE A 23 12.86 -17.96 -1.63
C PHE A 23 14.38 -17.75 -1.65
N VAL A 24 15.04 -18.30 -2.66
CA VAL A 24 16.49 -18.50 -2.67
C VAL A 24 17.14 -17.80 -3.86
N GLU A 25 18.23 -17.10 -3.61
CA GLU A 25 19.12 -16.54 -4.64
C GLU A 25 20.42 -17.34 -4.74
N ARG A 26 20.81 -17.64 -5.97
CA ARG A 26 22.04 -18.35 -6.28
C ARG A 26 23.27 -17.48 -6.05
N THR A 27 24.31 -18.04 -5.45
CA THR A 27 25.64 -17.41 -5.34
C THR A 27 26.69 -18.09 -6.21
N ASP A 28 26.49 -19.36 -6.62
CA ASP A 28 27.38 -20.11 -7.50
C ASP A 28 26.61 -21.22 -8.26
N LYS A 29 27.31 -21.92 -9.15
CA LYS A 29 26.73 -22.80 -10.20
C LYS A 29 25.95 -24.03 -9.70
N LEU A 30 26.18 -24.51 -8.48
CA LEU A 30 25.59 -25.75 -7.95
C LEU A 30 24.83 -25.50 -6.64
N ALA A 31 23.88 -24.58 -6.67
CA ALA A 31 23.04 -24.30 -5.51
C ALA A 31 22.13 -25.50 -5.18
N SER A 32 22.09 -25.89 -3.92
CA SER A 32 21.26 -27.00 -3.45
C SER A 32 20.79 -26.79 -2.02
N ILE A 33 19.65 -27.43 -1.70
CA ILE A 33 19.06 -27.46 -0.37
C ILE A 33 18.90 -28.92 0.07
N SER A 34 19.22 -29.20 1.32
CA SER A 34 18.92 -30.47 1.96
C SER A 34 18.23 -30.27 3.29
N LEU A 35 17.19 -31.08 3.53
CA LEU A 35 16.47 -31.17 4.78
C LEU A 35 16.77 -32.53 5.40
N THR A 36 17.31 -32.56 6.61
CA THR A 36 17.64 -33.81 7.31
C THR A 36 16.99 -33.84 8.69
N ARG A 37 16.57 -35.00 9.12
CA ARG A 37 16.07 -35.23 10.48
C ARG A 37 17.24 -35.50 11.40
N PRO A 38 17.56 -34.67 12.41
CA PRO A 38 18.74 -34.87 13.24
C PRO A 38 18.68 -36.11 14.13
N SER A 39 17.49 -36.61 14.49
CA SER A 39 17.31 -37.77 15.39
C SER A 39 17.84 -39.08 14.83
N ASP A 40 17.82 -39.26 13.50
CA ASP A 40 18.24 -40.49 12.81
C ASP A 40 19.11 -40.24 11.58
N GLY A 41 19.38 -38.95 11.25
CA GLY A 41 20.14 -38.56 10.08
C GLY A 41 19.42 -38.79 8.74
N ALA A 42 18.12 -39.06 8.75
CA ALA A 42 17.35 -39.30 7.54
C ALA A 42 17.21 -38.03 6.70
N THR A 43 17.49 -38.12 5.40
CA THR A 43 17.20 -37.04 4.45
C THR A 43 15.70 -37.02 4.17
N ILE A 44 15.05 -35.93 4.54
CA ILE A 44 13.62 -35.69 4.30
C ILE A 44 13.41 -35.16 2.88
N ALA A 45 14.25 -34.22 2.45
CA ALA A 45 14.20 -33.67 1.10
C ALA A 45 15.59 -33.23 0.63
N TYR A 46 15.81 -33.29 -0.68
CA TYR A 46 17.00 -32.74 -1.35
C TYR A 46 16.58 -32.16 -2.69
N ALA A 47 16.96 -30.91 -2.94
CA ALA A 47 16.67 -30.23 -4.20
C ALA A 47 17.91 -29.48 -4.71
N VAL A 48 18.05 -29.41 -6.02
CA VAL A 48 19.09 -28.64 -6.73
C VAL A 48 18.39 -27.55 -7.53
N MET A 49 18.85 -26.34 -7.37
CA MET A 49 18.34 -25.21 -8.12
C MET A 49 18.58 -25.38 -9.63
N PRO A 50 17.58 -25.15 -10.50
CA PRO A 50 17.76 -25.27 -11.95
C PRO A 50 18.95 -24.45 -12.44
N LYS A 51 19.74 -24.98 -13.37
CA LYS A 51 21.07 -24.41 -13.74
C LYS A 51 21.02 -23.00 -14.30
N ASN A 52 19.94 -22.66 -14.97
CA ASN A 52 19.71 -21.36 -15.61
C ASN A 52 18.98 -20.35 -14.73
N GLU A 53 18.54 -20.74 -13.54
CA GLU A 53 17.82 -19.86 -12.64
C GLU A 53 18.77 -19.21 -11.63
N ASN A 54 18.52 -17.97 -11.31
CA ASN A 54 19.24 -17.16 -10.35
C ASN A 54 18.42 -16.93 -9.07
N ARG A 55 17.09 -16.96 -9.21
CA ARG A 55 16.11 -16.95 -8.13
C ARG A 55 15.22 -18.17 -8.26
N HIS A 56 14.84 -18.78 -7.15
CA HIS A 56 13.97 -19.95 -7.15
C HIS A 56 13.17 -20.02 -5.85
N HIS A 57 11.89 -20.35 -5.98
CA HIS A 57 11.02 -20.67 -4.87
C HIS A 57 10.98 -22.18 -4.68
N PHE A 58 11.55 -22.66 -3.57
CA PHE A 58 11.46 -24.08 -3.19
C PHE A 58 10.29 -24.30 -2.26
N GLN A 59 9.49 -25.31 -2.55
CA GLN A 59 8.39 -25.78 -1.73
C GLN A 59 8.65 -27.22 -1.32
N PHE A 60 8.58 -27.50 -0.03
CA PHE A 60 8.81 -28.84 0.52
C PHE A 60 7.65 -29.26 1.41
N ASP A 61 7.16 -30.47 1.22
CA ASP A 61 6.34 -31.13 2.22
C ASP A 61 7.24 -31.58 3.38
N VAL A 62 6.88 -31.22 4.59
CA VAL A 62 7.64 -31.55 5.80
C VAL A 62 6.74 -32.28 6.82
N PRO A 63 7.26 -33.27 7.56
CA PRO A 63 6.47 -33.93 8.60
C PRO A 63 6.23 -32.98 9.77
N ALA A 64 4.98 -32.90 10.22
CA ALA A 64 4.64 -32.18 11.45
C ALA A 64 5.31 -32.80 12.68
N GLY A 65 5.58 -32.01 13.71
CA GLY A 65 6.18 -32.44 14.97
C GLY A 65 7.63 -32.93 14.85
N THR A 66 8.35 -32.46 13.83
CA THR A 66 9.70 -32.95 13.52
C THR A 66 10.72 -31.80 13.58
N ASP A 67 11.87 -32.10 14.17
CA ASP A 67 13.04 -31.22 14.05
C ASP A 67 13.73 -31.47 12.71
N LEU A 68 14.14 -30.41 12.05
CA LEU A 68 14.84 -30.44 10.76
C LEU A 68 16.11 -29.61 10.80
N ASP A 69 17.19 -30.17 10.27
CA ASP A 69 18.38 -29.43 9.90
C ASP A 69 18.30 -29.06 8.42
N ILE A 70 18.30 -27.76 8.14
CA ILE A 70 18.31 -27.19 6.78
C ILE A 70 19.74 -26.84 6.43
N SER A 71 20.25 -27.31 5.29
CA SER A 71 21.53 -26.89 4.73
C SER A 71 21.34 -26.32 3.33
N ILE A 72 21.78 -25.08 3.13
CA ILE A 72 21.73 -24.37 1.86
C ILE A 72 23.15 -24.17 1.37
N ASN A 73 23.47 -24.71 0.21
CA ASN A 73 24.80 -24.67 -0.39
C ASN A 73 24.78 -23.80 -1.63
N GLN A 74 25.78 -22.89 -1.75
CA GLN A 74 26.00 -22.03 -2.93
C GLN A 74 24.78 -21.15 -3.28
N ALA A 75 23.98 -20.79 -2.26
CA ALA A 75 22.84 -19.91 -2.37
C ALA A 75 22.56 -19.24 -1.01
N VAL A 76 21.72 -18.21 -1.04
CA VAL A 76 21.21 -17.50 0.14
C VAL A 76 19.70 -17.59 0.12
N CYS A 77 19.09 -18.01 1.23
CA CYS A 77 17.65 -17.90 1.42
C CYS A 77 17.33 -16.47 1.88
N ARG A 78 16.60 -15.76 1.08
CA ARG A 78 16.22 -14.38 1.37
C ARG A 78 14.96 -14.28 2.23
N PHE A 79 14.01 -15.19 2.02
CA PHE A 79 12.77 -15.24 2.77
C PHE A 79 12.30 -16.70 2.88
N GLY A 80 11.77 -17.09 4.02
CA GLY A 80 11.24 -18.43 4.20
C GLY A 80 10.16 -18.48 5.27
N TYR A 81 9.27 -19.45 5.16
CA TYR A 81 8.23 -19.69 6.15
C TYR A 81 7.76 -21.15 6.16
N LEU A 82 7.26 -21.55 7.30
CA LEU A 82 6.44 -22.76 7.45
C LEU A 82 4.96 -22.38 7.32
N SER A 83 4.19 -23.22 6.67
CA SER A 83 2.73 -23.11 6.59
C SER A 83 2.04 -24.44 6.93
N GLY A 84 0.79 -24.35 7.35
CA GLY A 84 -0.02 -25.51 7.73
C GLY A 84 -0.91 -26.00 6.59
N SER A 85 -1.88 -26.84 6.92
CA SER A 85 -2.93 -27.23 5.99
C SER A 85 -3.84 -26.04 5.68
N ASP A 86 -4.35 -26.03 4.50
CA ASP A 86 -5.04 -24.96 3.76
C ASP A 86 -6.25 -24.31 4.43
N ASN A 87 -6.68 -24.77 5.59
CA ASN A 87 -7.91 -24.31 6.23
C ASN A 87 -7.70 -23.47 7.51
N ASP A 88 -6.45 -23.24 7.91
CA ASP A 88 -6.17 -22.49 9.15
C ASP A 88 -5.69 -21.08 8.86
N LEU A 89 -6.61 -20.23 8.41
CA LEU A 89 -6.35 -18.80 8.15
C LEU A 89 -5.99 -18.01 9.43
N ASP A 90 -6.37 -18.50 10.60
CA ASP A 90 -6.10 -17.82 11.88
C ASP A 90 -4.68 -18.12 12.39
N LYS A 91 -4.10 -19.25 12.02
CA LYS A 91 -2.75 -19.63 12.44
C LYS A 91 -1.66 -18.89 11.69
N GLY A 92 -1.85 -18.71 10.38
CA GLY A 92 -0.89 -18.04 9.52
C GLY A 92 0.42 -18.80 9.31
N ILE A 93 1.42 -18.09 8.80
CA ILE A 93 2.76 -18.62 8.56
C ILE A 93 3.66 -18.46 9.78
N GLN A 94 4.64 -19.36 9.93
CA GLN A 94 5.77 -19.20 10.84
C GLN A 94 7.00 -18.78 10.03
N TYR A 95 7.49 -17.57 10.27
CA TYR A 95 8.69 -17.07 9.60
C TYR A 95 9.92 -17.91 9.95
N VAL A 96 10.71 -18.23 8.94
CA VAL A 96 11.98 -18.97 9.04
C VAL A 96 13.09 -18.06 8.52
N ASN A 97 13.92 -17.54 9.43
CA ASN A 97 15.03 -16.70 9.04
C ASN A 97 16.28 -17.55 8.76
N LEU A 98 16.69 -17.58 7.50
CA LEU A 98 17.91 -18.26 7.02
C LEU A 98 18.87 -17.29 6.32
N ASP A 99 18.55 -15.99 6.28
CA ASP A 99 19.46 -14.99 5.73
C ASP A 99 20.53 -14.64 6.78
N PRO A 100 21.82 -14.89 6.50
CA PRO A 100 22.91 -14.61 7.45
C PRO A 100 23.08 -13.13 7.78
N ASP A 101 22.57 -12.25 6.91
CA ASP A 101 22.63 -10.80 7.10
C ASP A 101 21.47 -10.28 7.97
N PHE A 102 20.52 -11.13 8.37
CA PHE A 102 19.37 -10.79 9.17
C PHE A 102 19.62 -11.04 10.67
N ALA A 103 18.74 -10.49 11.53
CA ALA A 103 18.80 -10.77 12.97
C ALA A 103 18.68 -12.27 13.24
N GLN A 104 19.65 -12.83 13.97
CA GLN A 104 19.68 -14.25 14.30
C GLN A 104 18.89 -14.49 15.60
N TRP A 105 18.17 -15.57 15.62
CA TRP A 105 17.35 -16.01 16.74
C TRP A 105 17.76 -17.43 17.14
N ASP A 106 17.85 -17.70 18.43
CA ASP A 106 18.18 -19.05 18.94
C ASP A 106 17.08 -20.08 18.61
N THR A 107 15.84 -19.60 18.46
CA THR A 107 14.66 -20.38 18.06
C THR A 107 13.87 -19.57 17.04
N LEU A 108 12.95 -20.20 16.30
CA LEU A 108 12.08 -19.46 15.37
C LEU A 108 11.31 -18.37 16.14
N PRO A 109 11.39 -17.11 15.72
CA PRO A 109 10.72 -16.02 16.40
C PRO A 109 9.21 -16.10 16.17
N THR A 110 8.42 -15.82 17.18
CA THR A 110 6.98 -15.58 16.99
C THR A 110 6.76 -14.27 16.23
N THR A 111 5.64 -14.13 15.54
CA THR A 111 5.24 -12.88 14.88
C THR A 111 5.33 -11.70 15.85
N ALA A 112 4.77 -11.84 17.05
CA ALA A 112 4.87 -10.82 18.10
C ALA A 112 6.31 -10.49 18.53
N ALA A 113 7.24 -11.44 18.50
CA ALA A 113 8.63 -11.18 18.82
C ALA A 113 9.34 -10.36 17.73
N ILE A 114 9.00 -10.61 16.47
CA ILE A 114 9.50 -9.84 15.32
C ILE A 114 9.04 -8.39 15.42
N TYR A 115 7.76 -8.15 15.67
CA TYR A 115 7.19 -6.80 15.72
C TYR A 115 7.49 -6.00 17.00
N ARG A 116 8.07 -6.62 18.02
CA ARG A 116 8.61 -5.91 19.21
C ARG A 116 9.98 -5.29 18.99
N GLN A 117 10.55 -5.41 17.82
CA GLN A 117 11.85 -4.80 17.55
C GLN A 117 11.73 -3.28 17.38
N PRO A 118 12.74 -2.49 17.79
CA PRO A 118 12.64 -1.04 17.89
C PRO A 118 12.30 -0.29 16.60
N GLU A 119 12.60 -0.90 15.43
CA GLU A 119 12.36 -0.27 14.14
C GLU A 119 10.99 -0.62 13.53
N ARG A 120 10.17 -1.37 14.29
CA ARG A 120 8.85 -1.85 13.82
C ARG A 120 7.74 -0.95 14.33
N THR A 121 6.66 -0.85 13.52
CA THR A 121 5.41 -0.26 14.00
C THR A 121 4.65 -1.24 14.90
N GLY A 122 3.92 -0.70 15.88
CA GLY A 122 3.11 -1.51 16.78
C GLY A 122 1.65 -1.63 16.37
N SER A 123 1.12 -0.60 15.70
CA SER A 123 -0.31 -0.44 15.39
C SER A 123 -0.62 -0.38 13.91
N HIS A 124 0.39 -0.36 13.05
CA HIS A 124 0.28 -0.43 11.60
C HIS A 124 0.76 -1.77 11.07
N PHE A 125 0.13 -2.24 10.00
CA PHE A 125 0.55 -3.47 9.33
C PHE A 125 1.85 -3.25 8.55
N GLU A 126 2.81 -4.14 8.73
CA GLU A 126 4.07 -4.23 7.98
C GLU A 126 4.29 -5.66 7.50
N PRO A 127 5.14 -5.91 6.48
CA PRO A 127 5.55 -7.26 6.14
C PRO A 127 6.41 -7.86 7.26
N ILE A 128 6.46 -9.17 7.38
CA ILE A 128 7.34 -9.83 8.35
C ILE A 128 8.80 -9.44 8.11
N ALA A 129 9.20 -9.39 6.84
CA ALA A 129 10.53 -8.99 6.38
C ALA A 129 10.44 -8.51 4.93
N ARG A 130 11.48 -7.89 4.40
CA ARG A 130 11.63 -7.50 3.00
C ARG A 130 10.75 -6.30 2.60
N TRP A 131 10.52 -6.14 1.31
CA TRP A 131 9.83 -5.00 0.73
C TRP A 131 8.34 -5.25 0.54
N MET A 132 7.54 -4.28 0.93
CA MET A 132 6.11 -4.21 0.65
C MET A 132 5.75 -2.82 0.11
N ASN A 133 4.88 -2.75 -0.89
CA ASN A 133 4.26 -1.50 -1.34
C ASN A 133 2.74 -1.64 -1.44
N ASP A 134 2.11 -1.40 -2.57
CA ASP A 134 0.67 -1.21 -2.77
C ASP A 134 -0.21 -2.29 -2.12
N PRO A 135 -1.29 -1.90 -1.44
CA PRO A 135 -2.37 -2.82 -1.11
C PRO A 135 -3.07 -3.30 -2.38
N ASN A 136 -3.38 -4.60 -2.45
CA ASN A 136 -4.00 -5.25 -3.59
C ASN A 136 -5.18 -6.11 -3.15
N GLY A 137 -6.10 -6.35 -4.07
CA GLY A 137 -7.12 -7.37 -3.93
C GLY A 137 -7.98 -7.28 -2.67
N LEU A 138 -8.12 -6.07 -2.08
CA LEU A 138 -8.89 -5.85 -0.86
C LEU A 138 -10.33 -6.31 -1.05
N CYS A 139 -10.79 -7.20 -0.16
CA CYS A 139 -12.18 -7.69 -0.13
C CYS A 139 -12.51 -8.29 1.23
N GLU A 140 -13.80 -8.43 1.50
CA GLU A 140 -14.29 -9.28 2.59
C GLU A 140 -14.82 -10.60 1.99
N PHE A 141 -14.32 -11.72 2.50
CA PHE A 141 -14.69 -13.05 2.02
C PHE A 141 -14.79 -14.03 3.19
N ARG A 142 -15.95 -14.65 3.33
CA ARG A 142 -16.25 -15.62 4.40
C ARG A 142 -15.93 -15.10 5.80
N GLY A 143 -16.33 -13.84 6.08
CA GLY A 143 -16.16 -13.19 7.37
C GLY A 143 -14.71 -12.87 7.74
N ARG A 144 -13.86 -12.72 6.75
CA ARG A 144 -12.49 -12.20 6.88
C ARG A 144 -12.22 -11.15 5.82
N TYR A 145 -11.52 -10.10 6.22
CA TYR A 145 -10.90 -9.14 5.32
C TYR A 145 -9.60 -9.72 4.79
N HIS A 146 -9.44 -9.69 3.49
CA HIS A 146 -8.23 -10.09 2.79
C HIS A 146 -7.47 -8.85 2.32
N LEU A 147 -6.19 -8.79 2.65
CA LEU A 147 -5.23 -7.81 2.17
C LEU A 147 -4.14 -8.56 1.42
N PHE A 148 -4.11 -8.42 0.12
CA PHE A 148 -2.94 -8.78 -0.67
C PHE A 148 -2.08 -7.52 -0.84
N PHE A 149 -0.80 -7.70 -1.14
CA PHE A 149 0.10 -6.55 -1.28
C PHE A 149 1.26 -6.88 -2.20
N GLN A 150 1.77 -5.85 -2.87
CA GLN A 150 3.01 -5.93 -3.61
C GLN A 150 4.14 -6.33 -2.68
N PHE A 151 4.88 -7.38 -3.03
CA PHE A 151 5.90 -7.96 -2.17
C PHE A 151 7.15 -8.39 -2.95
N ASN A 152 8.33 -7.97 -2.51
CA ASN A 152 9.59 -8.51 -3.00
C ASN A 152 10.26 -9.33 -1.90
N PRO A 153 10.25 -10.67 -1.96
CA PRO A 153 10.86 -11.53 -0.94
C PRO A 153 12.38 -11.54 -0.97
N TYR A 154 13.01 -10.96 -1.99
CA TYR A 154 14.45 -11.04 -2.20
C TYR A 154 15.23 -9.84 -1.67
N GLY A 155 14.61 -8.70 -1.42
CA GLY A 155 15.35 -7.49 -1.06
C GLY A 155 14.61 -6.46 -0.23
N TRP A 156 15.35 -5.39 0.11
CA TRP A 156 14.86 -4.22 0.85
C TRP A 156 14.06 -3.25 -0.04
N GLY A 157 14.26 -3.26 -1.34
CA GLY A 157 13.66 -2.34 -2.31
C GLY A 157 12.74 -3.04 -3.30
N TRP A 158 12.05 -2.22 -4.08
CA TRP A 158 11.22 -2.65 -5.18
C TRP A 158 12.05 -3.34 -6.28
N ASP A 159 11.61 -4.52 -6.75
CA ASP A 159 12.26 -5.26 -7.83
C ASP A 159 11.32 -6.33 -8.44
N CYS A 160 11.41 -7.57 -7.97
CA CYS A 160 10.71 -8.73 -8.49
C CYS A 160 9.41 -8.95 -7.71
N MET A 161 8.31 -8.41 -8.23
CA MET A 161 7.04 -8.33 -7.50
C MET A 161 6.27 -9.63 -7.47
N HIS A 162 5.92 -10.02 -6.26
CA HIS A 162 4.98 -11.06 -5.88
C HIS A 162 3.74 -10.43 -5.24
N TRP A 163 2.72 -11.20 -4.95
CA TRP A 163 1.66 -10.81 -4.02
C TRP A 163 1.83 -11.57 -2.71
N GLY A 164 2.15 -10.82 -1.65
CA GLY A 164 2.01 -11.27 -0.27
C GLY A 164 0.54 -11.25 0.14
N HIS A 165 0.21 -11.87 1.27
CA HIS A 165 -1.17 -12.01 1.72
C HIS A 165 -1.28 -11.95 3.25
N ALA A 166 -2.32 -11.29 3.73
CA ALA A 166 -2.72 -11.29 5.13
C ALA A 166 -4.24 -11.27 5.24
N VAL A 167 -4.76 -11.77 6.35
CA VAL A 167 -6.19 -11.75 6.68
C VAL A 167 -6.44 -11.11 8.04
N SER A 168 -7.62 -10.53 8.19
CA SER A 168 -8.08 -9.93 9.44
C SER A 168 -9.58 -10.20 9.67
N ARG A 169 -10.00 -10.17 10.95
CA ARG A 169 -11.43 -10.19 11.32
C ARG A 169 -11.99 -8.80 11.57
N ASP A 170 -11.12 -7.80 11.71
CA ASP A 170 -11.48 -6.45 12.16
C ASP A 170 -10.71 -5.32 11.43
N LEU A 171 -9.93 -5.65 10.41
CA LEU A 171 -9.05 -4.71 9.67
C LEU A 171 -7.92 -4.10 10.52
N VAL A 172 -7.76 -4.54 11.75
CA VAL A 172 -6.75 -4.04 12.70
C VAL A 172 -5.71 -5.11 13.01
N HIS A 173 -6.17 -6.30 13.46
CA HIS A 173 -5.30 -7.43 13.77
C HIS A 173 -5.14 -8.32 12.53
N TRP A 174 -3.92 -8.50 12.08
CA TRP A 174 -3.61 -9.21 10.84
C TRP A 174 -2.82 -10.49 11.07
N THR A 175 -3.15 -11.51 10.31
CA THR A 175 -2.43 -12.78 10.25
C THR A 175 -1.78 -12.90 8.87
N HIS A 176 -0.44 -13.05 8.83
CA HIS A 176 0.27 -13.29 7.58
C HIS A 176 0.01 -14.68 7.05
N LEU A 177 -0.21 -14.78 5.75
CA LEU A 177 -0.46 -16.00 5.00
C LEU A 177 0.63 -16.24 3.95
N PRO A 178 0.67 -17.42 3.29
CA PRO A 178 1.60 -17.68 2.20
C PRO A 178 1.51 -16.64 1.07
N ILE A 179 2.63 -16.46 0.36
CA ILE A 179 2.67 -15.70 -0.90
C ILE A 179 1.77 -16.42 -1.92
N VAL A 180 0.92 -15.67 -2.64
CA VAL A 180 -0.12 -16.25 -3.49
C VAL A 180 0.13 -16.09 -4.99
N LEU A 181 0.90 -15.10 -5.40
CA LEU A 181 1.27 -14.88 -6.82
C LEU A 181 2.76 -14.62 -6.95
N GLU A 182 3.35 -15.27 -7.91
CA GLU A 182 4.75 -15.10 -8.30
C GLU A 182 4.87 -14.26 -9.59
N PRO A 183 6.03 -13.67 -9.87
CA PRO A 183 6.31 -13.03 -11.16
C PRO A 183 6.29 -14.06 -12.30
N GLN A 184 6.39 -13.59 -13.54
CA GLN A 184 6.51 -14.44 -14.72
C GLN A 184 7.81 -15.28 -14.65
N PRO A 185 7.83 -16.51 -15.21
CA PRO A 185 8.97 -17.45 -15.06
C PRO A 185 10.33 -16.91 -15.53
N GLU A 186 10.35 -15.99 -16.49
CA GLU A 186 11.58 -15.36 -17.01
C GLU A 186 12.35 -14.58 -15.96
N PHE A 187 11.69 -14.06 -14.93
CA PHE A 187 12.35 -13.37 -13.81
C PHE A 187 13.28 -14.28 -12.99
N ALA A 188 13.06 -15.58 -13.03
CA ALA A 188 13.96 -16.53 -12.39
C ALA A 188 15.31 -16.62 -13.10
N THR A 189 15.36 -16.36 -14.41
CA THR A 189 16.53 -16.57 -15.27
C THR A 189 17.20 -15.29 -15.75
N ASP A 190 16.48 -14.19 -15.83
CA ASP A 190 16.96 -12.91 -16.34
C ASP A 190 16.92 -11.81 -15.27
N HIS A 191 18.08 -11.40 -14.79
CA HIS A 191 18.24 -10.33 -13.79
C HIS A 191 18.12 -8.91 -14.38
N THR A 192 18.10 -8.78 -15.70
CA THR A 192 17.90 -7.48 -16.33
C THR A 192 16.44 -7.05 -16.28
N LEU A 193 15.53 -8.00 -16.02
CA LEU A 193 14.10 -7.73 -15.88
C LEU A 193 13.75 -7.20 -14.49
N THR A 194 12.78 -6.30 -14.45
CA THR A 194 12.13 -5.79 -13.26
C THR A 194 10.61 -5.73 -13.48
N GLY A 195 9.83 -5.82 -12.40
CA GLY A 195 8.37 -5.89 -12.48
C GLY A 195 7.79 -7.16 -11.88
N GLY A 196 6.89 -7.85 -12.59
CA GLY A 196 6.26 -9.10 -12.15
C GLY A 196 4.76 -9.02 -11.99
N ALA A 197 4.22 -9.52 -10.86
CA ALA A 197 2.82 -9.43 -10.51
C ALA A 197 2.51 -8.04 -9.92
N PHE A 198 2.07 -7.11 -10.78
CA PHE A 198 1.75 -5.75 -10.40
C PHE A 198 0.37 -5.64 -9.75
N SER A 199 0.03 -4.41 -9.34
CA SER A 199 -1.18 -4.13 -8.58
C SER A 199 -2.47 -4.51 -9.29
N GLY A 200 -3.48 -4.75 -8.50
CA GLY A 200 -4.79 -5.17 -8.98
C GLY A 200 -5.82 -5.25 -7.86
N SER A 201 -7.04 -5.59 -8.21
CA SER A 201 -8.18 -5.60 -7.31
C SER A 201 -8.90 -6.94 -7.30
N ALA A 202 -9.84 -7.11 -6.37
CA ALA A 202 -10.65 -8.30 -6.23
C ALA A 202 -12.14 -7.96 -6.14
N ILE A 203 -12.97 -8.94 -6.49
CA ILE A 203 -14.41 -8.93 -6.27
C ILE A 203 -14.86 -10.33 -5.88
N THR A 204 -15.75 -10.43 -4.92
CA THR A 204 -16.37 -11.70 -4.53
C THR A 204 -17.49 -12.07 -5.49
N VAL A 205 -17.54 -13.35 -5.86
CA VAL A 205 -18.51 -13.89 -6.83
C VAL A 205 -19.09 -15.22 -6.35
N ASN A 206 -20.31 -15.53 -6.81
CA ASN A 206 -20.87 -16.87 -6.65
C ASN A 206 -20.31 -17.84 -7.71
N ASN A 207 -20.69 -19.12 -7.64
CA ASN A 207 -20.25 -20.17 -8.57
C ASN A 207 -20.61 -19.87 -10.05
N ASP A 208 -21.63 -19.07 -10.31
CA ASP A 208 -22.01 -18.68 -11.65
C ASP A 208 -21.25 -17.43 -12.16
N GLY A 209 -20.42 -16.81 -11.32
CA GLY A 209 -19.61 -15.63 -11.64
C GLY A 209 -20.35 -14.29 -11.46
N TYR A 210 -21.50 -14.28 -10.78
CA TYR A 210 -22.17 -13.03 -10.41
C TYR A 210 -21.56 -12.44 -9.14
N PRO A 211 -21.30 -11.12 -9.12
CA PRO A 211 -20.84 -10.43 -7.93
C PRO A 211 -21.83 -10.58 -6.78
N CYS A 212 -21.35 -10.93 -5.61
CA CYS A 212 -22.15 -11.14 -4.40
C CYS A 212 -21.31 -10.88 -3.15
N LYS A 213 -21.92 -10.94 -1.97
CA LYS A 213 -21.28 -10.67 -0.68
C LYS A 213 -21.69 -11.72 0.36
N GLY A 214 -20.95 -11.73 1.47
CA GLY A 214 -21.26 -12.55 2.63
C GLY A 214 -21.29 -14.04 2.31
N GLU A 215 -22.31 -14.74 2.82
CA GLU A 215 -22.48 -16.19 2.67
C GLU A 215 -22.77 -16.65 1.23
N ASP A 216 -23.20 -15.73 0.35
CA ASP A 216 -23.46 -16.03 -1.06
C ASP A 216 -22.16 -16.07 -1.91
N ALA A 217 -21.03 -15.64 -1.34
CA ALA A 217 -19.76 -15.61 -2.03
C ALA A 217 -19.08 -16.98 -2.00
N ASP A 218 -18.89 -17.57 -3.17
CA ASP A 218 -18.21 -18.86 -3.34
C ASP A 218 -16.72 -18.73 -3.65
N ALA A 219 -16.32 -17.61 -4.26
CA ALA A 219 -14.95 -17.37 -4.69
C ALA A 219 -14.61 -15.86 -4.75
N ILE A 220 -13.32 -15.60 -4.82
CA ILE A 220 -12.74 -14.28 -5.10
C ILE A 220 -12.20 -14.28 -6.52
N ARG A 221 -12.65 -13.35 -7.35
CA ARG A 221 -12.11 -13.09 -8.70
C ARG A 221 -11.17 -11.90 -8.65
N PHE A 222 -9.97 -12.07 -9.18
CA PHE A 222 -8.94 -11.04 -9.24
C PHE A 222 -8.78 -10.50 -10.65
N ALA A 223 -8.44 -9.23 -10.74
CA ALA A 223 -7.84 -8.60 -11.91
C ALA A 223 -6.52 -7.97 -11.48
N LEU A 224 -5.44 -8.24 -12.20
CA LEU A 224 -4.11 -7.71 -11.91
C LEU A 224 -3.35 -7.43 -13.19
N THR A 225 -2.28 -6.66 -13.06
CA THR A 225 -1.36 -6.37 -14.16
C THR A 225 -0.17 -7.32 -14.13
N ARG A 226 0.19 -7.84 -15.29
CA ARG A 226 1.52 -8.41 -15.53
C ARG A 226 2.38 -7.36 -16.17
N HIS A 227 3.51 -7.07 -15.54
CA HIS A 227 4.47 -6.07 -15.97
C HIS A 227 5.83 -6.69 -16.23
N THR A 228 6.48 -6.27 -17.30
CA THR A 228 7.86 -6.60 -17.60
C THR A 228 8.56 -5.35 -18.16
N GLU A 229 9.72 -5.04 -17.60
CA GLU A 229 10.58 -3.95 -18.05
C GLU A 229 12.04 -4.41 -18.00
N THR A 230 12.82 -4.06 -19.02
CA THR A 230 14.28 -4.18 -18.96
C THR A 230 14.82 -3.02 -18.15
N ARG A 231 15.52 -3.30 -17.07
CA ARG A 231 16.03 -2.32 -16.11
C ARG A 231 16.77 -1.17 -16.80
N GLY A 232 16.24 0.03 -16.64
CA GLY A 232 16.79 1.25 -17.24
C GLY A 232 16.38 1.51 -18.69
N ASP A 233 15.45 0.73 -19.23
CA ASP A 233 14.86 0.95 -20.57
C ASP A 233 13.33 1.05 -20.48
N GLU A 234 12.82 2.25 -20.23
CA GLU A 234 11.37 2.52 -20.16
C GLU A 234 10.60 2.26 -21.47
N HIS A 235 11.31 2.10 -22.60
CA HIS A 235 10.68 1.72 -23.87
C HIS A 235 10.41 0.21 -23.96
N SER A 236 10.97 -0.59 -23.06
CA SER A 236 10.76 -2.04 -22.99
C SER A 236 9.52 -2.45 -22.19
N VAL A 237 8.79 -1.49 -21.61
CA VAL A 237 7.62 -1.77 -20.78
C VAL A 237 6.56 -2.53 -21.53
N GLU A 238 6.16 -3.68 -21.00
CA GLU A 238 5.04 -4.49 -21.46
C GLU A 238 4.07 -4.72 -20.30
N GLU A 239 2.81 -4.29 -20.50
CA GLU A 239 1.75 -4.41 -19.51
C GLU A 239 0.46 -4.95 -20.14
N TYR A 240 -0.17 -5.90 -19.45
CA TYR A 240 -1.48 -6.43 -19.79
C TYR A 240 -2.22 -6.91 -18.54
N GLN A 241 -3.55 -6.92 -18.60
CA GLN A 241 -4.36 -7.34 -17.47
C GLN A 241 -4.66 -8.83 -17.55
N THR A 242 -4.61 -9.50 -16.40
CA THR A 242 -4.96 -10.91 -16.23
C THR A 242 -6.05 -11.09 -15.19
N THR A 243 -6.63 -12.27 -15.16
CA THR A 243 -7.57 -12.70 -14.12
C THR A 243 -7.20 -14.07 -13.59
N CYS A 244 -7.45 -14.28 -12.31
CA CYS A 244 -7.47 -15.60 -11.66
C CYS A 244 -8.65 -15.69 -10.69
N LEU A 245 -8.93 -16.89 -10.21
CA LEU A 245 -10.00 -17.18 -9.24
C LEU A 245 -9.39 -17.91 -8.05
N SER A 246 -9.91 -17.65 -6.86
CA SER A 246 -9.61 -18.43 -5.66
C SER A 246 -10.90 -18.77 -4.93
N HIS A 247 -11.09 -20.04 -4.57
CA HIS A 247 -12.25 -20.51 -3.82
C HIS A 247 -12.05 -20.47 -2.30
N ASP A 248 -10.84 -20.20 -1.84
CA ASP A 248 -10.50 -20.20 -0.40
C ASP A 248 -9.69 -18.96 0.02
N GLY A 249 -9.27 -18.13 -0.92
CA GLY A 249 -8.40 -16.95 -0.71
C GLY A 249 -6.90 -17.28 -0.65
N ILE A 250 -6.50 -18.55 -0.72
CA ILE A 250 -5.10 -19.01 -0.60
C ILE A 250 -4.61 -19.60 -1.92
N HIS A 251 -5.41 -20.52 -2.52
CA HIS A 251 -5.05 -21.19 -3.76
C HIS A 251 -5.66 -20.49 -4.95
N PHE A 252 -4.80 -20.13 -5.89
CA PHE A 252 -5.16 -19.38 -7.08
C PHE A 252 -5.17 -20.31 -8.29
N GLU A 253 -6.26 -20.25 -9.06
CA GLU A 253 -6.31 -20.91 -10.37
C GLU A 253 -5.28 -20.29 -11.32
N VAL A 254 -4.96 -21.03 -12.39
CA VAL A 254 -4.08 -20.54 -13.44
C VAL A 254 -4.64 -19.25 -14.05
N GLU A 255 -3.80 -18.23 -14.11
CA GLU A 255 -4.15 -16.95 -14.70
C GLU A 255 -4.52 -17.05 -16.17
N THR A 256 -5.40 -16.16 -16.59
CA THR A 256 -5.82 -16.01 -17.97
C THR A 256 -5.73 -14.53 -18.37
N PRO A 257 -5.09 -14.19 -19.50
CA PRO A 257 -5.12 -12.82 -20.01
C PRO A 257 -6.55 -12.33 -20.23
N TRP A 258 -6.85 -11.11 -19.80
CA TRP A 258 -8.17 -10.50 -19.90
C TRP A 258 -8.20 -9.30 -20.84
N ILE A 259 -7.28 -8.35 -20.65
CA ILE A 259 -7.28 -7.10 -21.41
C ILE A 259 -5.86 -6.81 -21.87
N THR A 260 -5.69 -6.64 -23.16
CA THR A 260 -4.44 -6.15 -23.74
C THR A 260 -4.52 -4.63 -23.94
N ARG A 261 -3.38 -3.97 -23.86
CA ARG A 261 -3.28 -2.52 -24.05
C ARG A 261 -3.87 -2.09 -25.39
N PRO A 262 -4.80 -1.12 -25.41
CA PRO A 262 -5.35 -0.57 -26.64
C PRO A 262 -4.31 0.30 -27.37
N THR A 263 -3.64 -0.24 -28.37
CA THR A 263 -2.66 0.49 -29.17
C THR A 263 -3.26 0.92 -30.51
N PRO A 264 -2.90 2.10 -31.04
CA PRO A 264 -1.91 3.06 -30.55
C PRO A 264 -2.47 4.14 -29.60
N THR A 265 -3.71 4.03 -29.13
CA THR A 265 -4.44 5.08 -28.39
C THR A 265 -3.91 5.33 -26.99
N THR A 266 -3.17 4.38 -26.41
CA THR A 266 -2.58 4.51 -25.08
C THR A 266 -1.06 4.42 -25.14
N GLY A 267 -0.38 5.09 -24.21
CA GLY A 267 1.04 4.91 -23.98
C GLY A 267 1.39 3.55 -23.40
N LEU A 268 2.66 3.35 -23.03
CA LEU A 268 3.13 2.06 -22.51
C LEU A 268 2.59 1.76 -21.10
N ASP A 269 2.28 2.79 -20.31
CA ASP A 269 1.65 2.63 -19.00
C ASP A 269 0.20 2.16 -19.18
N PHE A 270 -0.10 0.97 -18.66
CA PHE A 270 -1.43 0.36 -18.75
C PHE A 270 -1.61 -0.64 -17.61
N ARG A 271 -1.95 -0.15 -16.39
CA ARG A 271 -1.89 -0.97 -15.20
C ARG A 271 -2.96 -0.71 -14.16
N ASP A 272 -2.92 -1.51 -13.08
CA ASP A 272 -3.66 -1.39 -11.84
C ASP A 272 -5.18 -1.49 -12.03
N PRO A 273 -5.70 -2.62 -12.57
CA PRO A 273 -7.11 -2.75 -12.90
C PRO A 273 -7.96 -2.79 -11.62
N LYS A 274 -8.91 -1.86 -11.53
CA LYS A 274 -9.92 -1.83 -10.48
C LYS A 274 -11.25 -2.30 -11.01
N ILE A 275 -11.75 -3.44 -10.49
CA ILE A 275 -13.08 -3.97 -10.80
C ILE A 275 -14.14 -3.26 -9.96
N GLU A 276 -15.23 -2.83 -10.60
CA GLU A 276 -16.40 -2.30 -9.92
C GLU A 276 -17.69 -2.72 -10.67
N THR A 277 -18.77 -2.91 -9.93
CA THR A 277 -20.07 -3.33 -10.49
C THR A 277 -21.22 -2.37 -10.20
N ASN A 278 -20.98 -1.36 -9.37
CA ASN A 278 -22.00 -0.44 -8.88
C ASN A 278 -21.76 1.00 -9.38
N LEU A 279 -21.21 1.18 -10.59
CA LEU A 279 -21.09 2.51 -11.17
C LEU A 279 -22.47 3.05 -11.56
N PRO A 280 -22.78 4.33 -11.28
CA PRO A 280 -24.09 4.93 -11.57
C PRO A 280 -24.19 5.33 -13.05
N LEU A 281 -24.21 4.35 -13.94
CA LEU A 281 -24.44 4.56 -15.36
C LEU A 281 -25.92 4.42 -15.71
N ASN A 282 -26.30 4.88 -16.89
CA ASN A 282 -27.69 4.82 -17.31
C ASN A 282 -28.20 3.36 -17.46
N ALA A 283 -29.52 3.19 -17.62
CA ALA A 283 -30.16 1.88 -17.69
C ALA A 283 -29.65 0.98 -18.83
N THR A 284 -29.01 1.52 -19.87
CA THR A 284 -28.47 0.75 -20.98
C THR A 284 -27.23 -0.07 -20.61
N HIS A 285 -26.59 0.29 -19.50
CA HIS A 285 -25.38 -0.37 -18.99
C HIS A 285 -25.62 -1.26 -17.77
N ASN A 286 -26.88 -1.46 -17.35
CA ASN A 286 -27.22 -2.36 -16.24
C ASN A 286 -26.76 -3.80 -16.51
N GLY A 287 -26.30 -4.49 -15.46
CA GLY A 287 -25.82 -5.88 -15.56
C GLY A 287 -24.43 -6.01 -16.18
N ARG A 288 -23.59 -5.00 -16.01
CA ARG A 288 -22.19 -5.01 -16.42
C ARG A 288 -21.24 -4.88 -15.24
N ALA A 289 -20.06 -5.43 -15.43
CA ALA A 289 -18.90 -5.12 -14.62
C ALA A 289 -18.00 -4.15 -15.39
N TRP A 290 -17.26 -3.36 -14.63
CA TRP A 290 -16.38 -2.32 -15.12
C TRP A 290 -14.97 -2.54 -14.60
N ILE A 291 -13.97 -2.19 -15.40
CA ILE A 291 -12.58 -2.07 -14.95
C ILE A 291 -12.09 -0.68 -15.31
N VAL A 292 -11.57 0.04 -14.32
CA VAL A 292 -10.79 1.25 -14.55
C VAL A 292 -9.30 0.90 -14.47
N THR A 293 -8.51 1.41 -15.43
CA THR A 293 -7.04 1.24 -15.46
C THR A 293 -6.36 2.59 -15.55
N ALA A 294 -5.17 2.67 -14.98
CA ALA A 294 -4.27 3.81 -15.17
C ALA A 294 -3.58 3.71 -16.53
N THR A 295 -3.48 4.84 -17.22
CA THR A 295 -2.74 4.97 -18.48
C THR A 295 -2.33 6.41 -18.75
N ASN A 296 -1.57 6.61 -19.81
CA ASN A 296 -1.32 7.91 -20.41
C ASN A 296 -1.80 7.89 -21.87
N GLN A 297 -2.30 9.02 -22.35
CA GLN A 297 -2.78 9.14 -23.74
C GLN A 297 -2.30 10.43 -24.37
N PRO A 298 -2.17 10.50 -25.72
CA PRO A 298 -1.76 11.69 -26.43
C PRO A 298 -2.70 12.84 -26.16
N VAL A 299 -2.14 14.04 -25.97
CA VAL A 299 -2.89 15.28 -25.69
C VAL A 299 -3.91 15.60 -26.79
N ASP A 300 -3.55 15.34 -28.06
CA ASP A 300 -4.36 15.72 -29.22
C ASP A 300 -5.59 14.82 -29.41
N GLU A 301 -5.64 13.67 -28.74
CA GLU A 301 -6.79 12.74 -28.80
C GLU A 301 -7.93 13.14 -27.85
N PHE A 302 -7.72 14.14 -26.99
CA PHE A 302 -8.74 14.57 -26.04
C PHE A 302 -9.59 15.73 -26.57
N ASP A 303 -10.92 15.58 -26.49
CA ASP A 303 -11.84 16.70 -26.64
C ASP A 303 -11.73 17.62 -25.40
N GLN A 304 -11.34 18.88 -25.63
CA GLN A 304 -11.13 19.88 -24.60
C GLN A 304 -12.38 20.16 -23.73
N HIS A 305 -13.57 19.76 -24.21
CA HIS A 305 -14.83 19.94 -23.50
C HIS A 305 -15.20 18.74 -22.62
N ALA A 306 -14.50 17.63 -22.74
CA ALA A 306 -14.69 16.44 -21.90
C ALA A 306 -13.90 16.49 -20.59
N ASP A 307 -13.06 17.53 -20.42
CA ASP A 307 -12.19 17.65 -19.25
C ASP A 307 -12.99 18.14 -18.05
N ALA A 308 -13.29 17.28 -17.23
CA ALA A 308 -13.78 17.36 -15.87
C ALA A 308 -13.40 18.62 -15.07
N GLY A 309 -13.73 19.82 -15.54
CA GLY A 309 -13.49 21.07 -14.84
C GLY A 309 -12.03 21.50 -14.68
N ILE A 310 -11.07 20.73 -15.21
CA ILE A 310 -9.64 21.07 -15.16
C ILE A 310 -9.27 21.87 -16.41
N SER A 311 -9.04 23.16 -16.25
CA SER A 311 -8.81 24.10 -17.34
C SER A 311 -7.44 23.90 -18.02
N ARG A 312 -7.46 23.58 -19.31
CA ARG A 312 -6.26 23.57 -20.18
C ARG A 312 -5.59 24.95 -20.30
N ALA A 313 -6.31 26.04 -20.04
CA ALA A 313 -5.84 27.38 -20.22
C ALA A 313 -4.74 27.80 -19.21
N SER A 314 -4.63 27.14 -18.07
CA SER A 314 -3.62 27.45 -17.04
C SER A 314 -2.26 26.77 -17.27
N THR A 315 -2.12 25.94 -18.30
CA THR A 315 -1.01 24.98 -18.43
C THR A 315 -0.29 25.07 -19.78
N ALA A 316 -0.38 26.20 -20.46
CA ALA A 316 0.26 26.40 -21.76
C ALA A 316 1.76 26.08 -21.72
N GLY A 317 2.15 24.91 -22.27
CA GLY A 317 3.50 24.64 -22.72
C GLY A 317 4.28 23.48 -22.10
N TRP A 318 3.77 22.76 -21.09
CA TRP A 318 4.54 21.71 -20.43
C TRP A 318 3.76 20.39 -20.31
N PHE A 319 3.84 19.56 -21.30
CA PHE A 319 3.37 18.17 -21.23
C PHE A 319 4.55 17.23 -21.01
N ALA A 320 4.36 16.22 -20.19
CA ALA A 320 5.26 15.09 -20.17
C ALA A 320 5.25 14.41 -21.54
N THR A 321 6.37 13.90 -21.99
CA THR A 321 6.48 13.15 -23.24
C THR A 321 6.92 11.74 -22.94
N TYR A 322 6.11 10.77 -23.38
CA TYR A 322 6.35 9.35 -23.12
C TYR A 322 6.22 8.55 -24.41
N PRO A 323 6.86 7.36 -24.45
CA PRO A 323 6.80 6.51 -25.62
C PRO A 323 5.38 5.97 -25.86
N MET A 324 4.98 5.98 -27.13
CA MET A 324 3.73 5.40 -27.63
C MET A 324 4.06 4.22 -28.53
N GLY A 325 3.13 3.27 -28.64
CA GLY A 325 3.34 2.08 -29.48
C GLY A 325 3.61 0.81 -28.66
N LYS A 326 4.16 -0.21 -29.31
CA LYS A 326 4.48 -1.50 -28.69
C LYS A 326 5.97 -1.61 -28.37
N PRO A 327 6.35 -2.34 -27.32
CA PRO A 327 7.75 -2.65 -27.04
C PRO A 327 8.46 -3.24 -28.29
N GLY A 328 9.68 -2.78 -28.56
CA GLY A 328 10.48 -3.25 -29.69
C GLY A 328 10.12 -2.68 -31.08
N GLU A 329 9.06 -1.85 -31.18
CA GLU A 329 8.75 -1.05 -32.39
C GLU A 329 9.46 0.31 -32.30
N ALA A 330 9.66 0.97 -33.46
CA ALA A 330 10.15 2.35 -33.47
C ALA A 330 9.09 3.24 -32.78
N GLN A 331 9.45 3.80 -31.64
CA GLN A 331 8.56 4.58 -30.81
C GLN A 331 8.99 6.04 -30.81
N GLU A 332 8.01 6.93 -30.98
CA GLU A 332 8.23 8.36 -30.83
C GLU A 332 7.57 8.82 -29.51
N ASN A 333 8.29 9.63 -28.75
CA ASN A 333 7.73 10.27 -27.57
C ASN A 333 6.73 11.33 -27.99
N GLN A 334 5.53 11.25 -27.43
CA GLN A 334 4.46 12.22 -27.67
C GLN A 334 4.08 12.92 -26.36
N ALA A 335 3.56 14.14 -26.47
CA ALA A 335 2.98 14.84 -25.32
C ALA A 335 1.73 14.07 -24.85
N THR A 336 1.70 13.69 -23.57
CA THR A 336 0.64 12.89 -22.97
C THR A 336 0.09 13.50 -21.69
N VAL A 337 -1.09 13.05 -21.30
CA VAL A 337 -1.73 13.34 -20.00
C VAL A 337 -2.03 12.06 -19.27
N PRO A 338 -2.03 12.07 -17.92
CA PRO A 338 -2.50 10.96 -17.13
C PRO A 338 -4.01 10.76 -17.33
N VAL A 339 -4.41 9.50 -17.52
CA VAL A 339 -5.79 9.13 -17.86
C VAL A 339 -6.23 7.91 -17.06
N MET A 340 -7.48 7.93 -16.61
CA MET A 340 -8.19 6.71 -16.19
C MET A 340 -9.02 6.22 -17.38
N THR A 341 -8.79 4.98 -17.78
CA THR A 341 -9.44 4.34 -18.93
C THR A 341 -10.42 3.29 -18.45
N LEU A 342 -11.61 3.29 -19.04
CA LEU A 342 -12.70 2.40 -18.65
C LEU A 342 -12.91 1.27 -19.65
N PHE A 343 -13.12 0.07 -19.12
CA PHE A 343 -13.55 -1.12 -19.84
C PHE A 343 -14.82 -1.69 -19.21
N SER A 344 -15.64 -2.36 -20.00
CA SER A 344 -16.85 -3.01 -19.50
C SER A 344 -17.04 -4.40 -20.09
N THR A 345 -17.72 -5.26 -19.32
CA THR A 345 -18.16 -6.58 -19.77
C THR A 345 -19.54 -6.91 -19.23
N ALA A 346 -20.28 -7.77 -19.91
CA ALA A 346 -21.55 -8.29 -19.38
C ALA A 346 -21.29 -9.25 -18.22
N LEU A 347 -22.15 -9.23 -17.21
CA LEU A 347 -22.19 -10.25 -16.16
C LEU A 347 -22.83 -11.55 -16.72
N PRO A 348 -22.43 -12.73 -16.22
CA PRO A 348 -21.48 -12.98 -15.13
C PRO A 348 -20.00 -12.88 -15.56
N LEU A 349 -19.12 -12.71 -14.55
CA LEU A 349 -17.66 -12.66 -14.75
C LEU A 349 -17.08 -14.05 -14.87
N HIS A 350 -16.42 -14.32 -15.99
CA HIS A 350 -15.72 -15.57 -16.25
C HIS A 350 -14.29 -15.33 -16.69
N ARG A 351 -13.43 -16.36 -16.62
CA ARG A 351 -12.04 -16.28 -17.13
C ARG A 351 -11.94 -15.87 -18.60
N ASN A 352 -13.01 -16.07 -19.38
CA ASN A 352 -13.10 -15.74 -20.81
C ASN A 352 -14.00 -14.53 -21.08
N SER A 353 -14.34 -13.73 -20.08
CA SER A 353 -15.12 -12.50 -20.29
C SER A 353 -14.42 -11.59 -21.30
N VAL A 354 -15.20 -11.08 -22.27
CA VAL A 354 -14.71 -10.17 -23.31
C VAL A 354 -14.96 -8.75 -22.84
N TRP A 355 -13.89 -7.99 -22.70
CA TRP A 355 -13.93 -6.60 -22.25
C TRP A 355 -13.99 -5.66 -23.45
N GLN A 356 -14.96 -4.75 -23.41
CA GLN A 356 -15.12 -3.68 -24.38
C GLN A 356 -14.36 -2.45 -23.87
N TYR A 357 -13.54 -1.86 -24.73
CA TYR A 357 -12.90 -0.57 -24.48
C TYR A 357 -13.93 0.54 -24.60
N GLU A 358 -14.20 1.26 -23.51
CA GLU A 358 -15.16 2.38 -23.46
C GLU A 358 -14.46 3.73 -23.63
N GLY A 359 -13.14 3.76 -23.51
CA GLY A 359 -12.33 4.96 -23.66
C GLY A 359 -11.93 5.61 -22.33
N PRO A 360 -11.31 6.81 -22.42
CA PRO A 360 -10.92 7.57 -21.24
C PRO A 360 -12.15 8.08 -20.51
N VAL A 361 -12.22 7.84 -19.19
CA VAL A 361 -13.33 8.30 -18.33
C VAL A 361 -12.97 9.57 -17.56
N LEU A 362 -11.68 9.76 -17.28
CA LEU A 362 -11.12 10.93 -16.59
C LEU A 362 -9.71 11.20 -17.11
N ALA A 363 -9.41 12.46 -17.43
CA ALA A 363 -8.07 12.91 -17.77
C ALA A 363 -7.70 14.13 -16.91
N ASP A 364 -6.47 14.18 -16.40
CA ASP A 364 -6.01 15.30 -15.58
C ASP A 364 -5.07 16.22 -16.36
N PHE A 365 -5.62 17.26 -16.95
CA PHE A 365 -4.85 18.32 -17.63
C PHE A 365 -4.24 19.34 -16.66
N GLY A 366 -4.64 19.36 -15.41
CA GLY A 366 -4.07 20.23 -14.39
C GLY A 366 -2.67 19.79 -13.92
N HIS A 367 -2.37 18.49 -14.06
CA HIS A 367 -1.13 17.87 -13.59
C HIS A 367 -0.39 17.12 -14.71
N GLN A 368 -0.37 17.67 -15.89
CA GLN A 368 0.14 17.08 -17.13
C GLN A 368 1.64 16.72 -17.12
N VAL A 369 2.42 17.21 -16.15
CA VAL A 369 3.80 16.79 -15.93
C VAL A 369 3.89 15.43 -15.20
N SER A 370 2.75 14.92 -14.74
CA SER A 370 2.66 13.53 -14.26
C SER A 370 2.75 12.57 -15.42
N ARG A 371 3.47 11.46 -15.22
CA ARG A 371 3.61 10.41 -16.24
C ARG A 371 2.28 9.71 -16.51
N THR A 372 1.65 9.23 -15.48
CA THR A 372 0.36 8.53 -15.50
C THR A 372 -0.29 8.61 -14.12
N TYR A 373 -1.51 8.09 -13.99
CA TYR A 373 -1.98 7.64 -12.68
C TYR A 373 -1.33 6.32 -12.30
N GLU A 374 -1.31 6.01 -11.01
CA GLU A 374 -1.14 4.66 -10.48
C GLU A 374 -2.28 4.36 -9.50
N CYS A 375 -2.63 3.08 -9.34
CA CYS A 375 -3.69 2.60 -8.47
C CYS A 375 -5.01 3.38 -8.62
N PRO A 376 -5.57 3.47 -9.84
CA PRO A 376 -6.84 4.17 -10.05
C PRO A 376 -7.96 3.44 -9.34
N ASP A 377 -8.88 4.20 -8.76
CA ASP A 377 -10.09 3.69 -8.14
C ASP A 377 -11.28 4.52 -8.60
N MET A 378 -12.45 3.89 -8.82
CA MET A 378 -13.67 4.59 -9.19
C MET A 378 -14.88 3.84 -8.65
N PHE A 379 -15.74 4.54 -7.90
CA PHE A 379 -16.89 3.92 -7.22
C PHE A 379 -18.03 4.91 -6.95
N ALA A 380 -19.23 4.37 -6.71
CA ALA A 380 -20.35 5.15 -6.20
C ALA A 380 -20.27 5.27 -4.67
N LEU A 381 -20.47 6.49 -4.16
CA LEU A 381 -20.48 6.81 -2.74
C LEU A 381 -21.39 8.01 -2.48
N ASP A 382 -22.34 7.89 -1.52
CA ASP A 382 -23.22 8.97 -1.08
C ASP A 382 -23.92 9.74 -2.23
N ASN A 383 -24.43 8.98 -3.22
CA ASN A 383 -25.07 9.46 -4.45
C ASN A 383 -24.17 10.27 -5.40
N ARG A 384 -22.86 10.13 -5.28
CA ARG A 384 -21.87 10.70 -6.19
C ARG A 384 -20.97 9.60 -6.77
N THR A 385 -20.25 9.92 -7.81
CA THR A 385 -19.11 9.09 -8.25
C THR A 385 -17.83 9.70 -7.74
N VAL A 386 -17.01 8.87 -7.14
CA VAL A 386 -15.65 9.22 -6.70
C VAL A 386 -14.66 8.50 -7.59
N ALA A 387 -13.62 9.19 -8.02
CA ALA A 387 -12.42 8.61 -8.60
C ALA A 387 -11.20 9.03 -7.78
N CYS A 388 -10.24 8.13 -7.62
CA CYS A 388 -8.96 8.40 -6.96
C CYS A 388 -7.81 7.83 -7.79
N GLY A 389 -6.65 8.47 -7.73
CA GLY A 389 -5.44 7.94 -8.36
C GLY A 389 -4.19 8.72 -7.92
N ALA A 390 -3.08 8.02 -7.82
CA ALA A 390 -1.79 8.61 -7.52
C ALA A 390 -1.17 9.19 -8.79
N LEU A 391 -0.67 10.42 -8.72
CA LEU A 391 -0.05 11.12 -9.85
C LEU A 391 1.44 10.80 -9.90
N MET A 392 1.81 9.79 -10.66
CA MET A 392 3.19 9.31 -10.77
C MET A 392 4.12 10.41 -11.28
N HIS A 393 5.26 10.60 -10.62
CA HIS A 393 6.29 11.62 -10.89
C HIS A 393 5.84 13.08 -10.69
N TYR A 394 4.59 13.34 -10.30
CA TYR A 394 4.15 14.69 -9.99
C TYR A 394 4.71 15.17 -8.64
N ARG A 395 4.99 16.46 -8.55
CA ARG A 395 5.42 17.12 -7.32
C ARG A 395 4.60 18.39 -7.10
N THR A 396 3.98 18.51 -5.94
CA THR A 396 3.22 19.71 -5.59
C THR A 396 4.14 20.90 -5.31
N ALA A 397 3.58 22.11 -5.31
CA ALA A 397 4.31 23.32 -4.96
C ALA A 397 4.81 23.30 -3.50
N GLU A 398 4.13 22.60 -2.62
CA GLU A 398 4.48 22.39 -1.21
C GLU A 398 5.56 21.33 -1.00
N GLY A 399 5.89 20.55 -2.05
CA GLY A 399 6.94 19.53 -2.05
C GLY A 399 6.47 18.10 -1.87
N SER A 400 5.15 17.85 -1.76
CA SER A 400 4.63 16.48 -1.78
C SER A 400 4.95 15.85 -3.14
N PHE A 401 5.46 14.61 -3.11
CA PHE A 401 5.85 13.85 -4.29
C PHE A 401 4.88 12.70 -4.51
N GLN A 402 4.41 12.55 -5.75
CA GLN A 402 3.46 11.51 -6.14
C GLN A 402 2.19 11.49 -5.24
N PRO A 403 1.50 12.63 -5.04
CA PRO A 403 0.32 12.65 -4.18
C PRO A 403 -0.87 11.93 -4.83
N VAL A 404 -1.77 11.40 -3.98
CA VAL A 404 -3.05 10.82 -4.43
C VAL A 404 -4.10 11.90 -4.53
N ARG A 405 -4.75 12.00 -5.69
CA ARG A 405 -5.83 12.94 -5.94
C ARG A 405 -7.18 12.23 -5.95
N TRP A 406 -8.19 12.87 -5.36
CA TRP A 406 -9.57 12.46 -5.50
C TRP A 406 -10.36 13.44 -6.36
N TYR A 407 -11.41 12.92 -7.00
CA TYR A 407 -12.35 13.63 -7.85
C TYR A 407 -13.76 13.18 -7.47
N VAL A 408 -14.65 14.13 -7.20
CA VAL A 408 -16.07 13.88 -6.95
C VAL A 408 -16.87 14.50 -8.07
N GLY A 409 -17.85 13.77 -8.61
CA GLY A 409 -18.65 14.26 -9.71
C GLY A 409 -19.78 13.31 -10.10
N ASP A 410 -20.29 13.51 -11.31
CA ASP A 410 -21.34 12.71 -11.91
C ASP A 410 -20.79 11.92 -13.11
N LEU A 411 -20.96 10.62 -13.07
CA LEU A 411 -20.59 9.74 -14.19
C LEU A 411 -21.77 9.66 -15.17
N ASN A 412 -21.56 10.11 -16.39
CA ASN A 412 -22.57 10.21 -17.44
C ASN A 412 -22.14 9.48 -18.70
N ASP A 413 -23.09 8.97 -19.47
CA ASP A 413 -22.81 8.34 -20.76
C ASP A 413 -23.61 8.93 -21.93
N ASP A 414 -24.58 9.78 -21.75
CA ASP A 414 -25.40 10.47 -22.78
C ASP A 414 -25.53 9.76 -24.14
N GLY A 415 -25.45 8.41 -24.15
CA GLY A 415 -25.36 7.57 -25.35
C GLY A 415 -23.99 7.60 -26.06
N LYS A 416 -22.96 8.10 -25.39
CA LYS A 416 -21.54 8.11 -25.80
C LYS A 416 -20.72 7.30 -24.78
N ALA A 417 -19.39 7.32 -24.95
CA ALA A 417 -18.48 6.75 -23.95
C ALA A 417 -18.67 7.42 -22.58
N PRO A 418 -18.68 6.64 -21.47
CA PRO A 418 -18.81 7.20 -20.12
C PRO A 418 -17.77 8.26 -19.79
N ARG A 419 -18.18 9.31 -19.08
CA ARG A 419 -17.30 10.40 -18.65
C ARG A 419 -17.64 10.83 -17.24
N LEU A 420 -16.63 11.08 -16.41
CA LEU A 420 -16.79 11.71 -15.12
C LEU A 420 -16.76 13.24 -15.27
N THR A 421 -17.91 13.87 -15.02
CA THR A 421 -17.98 15.35 -14.91
C THR A 421 -17.64 15.74 -13.48
N VAL A 422 -16.42 16.19 -13.25
CA VAL A 422 -15.92 16.52 -11.92
C VAL A 422 -16.56 17.81 -11.40
N THR A 423 -17.10 17.75 -10.20
CA THR A 423 -17.62 18.91 -9.45
C THR A 423 -16.54 19.49 -8.55
N SER A 424 -15.75 18.62 -7.92
CA SER A 424 -14.69 19.02 -6.99
C SER A 424 -13.56 17.98 -6.97
N SER A 425 -12.38 18.42 -6.58
CA SER A 425 -11.21 17.57 -6.43
C SER A 425 -10.19 18.18 -5.47
N ASP A 426 -9.44 17.34 -4.75
CA ASP A 426 -8.36 17.75 -3.85
C ASP A 426 -7.42 16.55 -3.60
N TRP A 427 -6.43 16.74 -2.76
CA TRP A 427 -5.54 15.65 -2.30
C TRP A 427 -6.25 14.81 -1.24
N ILE A 428 -6.07 13.48 -1.30
CA ILE A 428 -6.64 12.57 -0.28
C ILE A 428 -5.87 12.67 1.05
N ASP A 429 -4.60 13.04 0.95
CA ASP A 429 -3.70 13.22 2.09
C ASP A 429 -2.75 14.38 1.79
N PHE A 430 -2.54 15.26 2.77
CA PHE A 430 -1.67 16.44 2.59
C PHE A 430 -0.23 16.20 3.06
N GLY A 431 0.06 14.99 3.61
CA GLY A 431 1.42 14.60 3.98
C GLY A 431 2.25 14.11 2.79
N LEU A 432 3.38 13.49 3.09
CA LEU A 432 4.29 12.94 2.08
C LEU A 432 4.18 11.41 1.97
N GLY A 433 3.56 10.76 2.96
CA GLY A 433 3.66 9.30 3.12
C GLY A 433 2.49 8.48 2.55
N TYR A 434 1.44 9.07 1.99
CA TYR A 434 0.22 8.34 1.62
C TYR A 434 0.14 8.11 0.11
N TYR A 435 0.25 6.84 -0.34
CA TYR A 435 0.35 6.49 -1.75
C TYR A 435 -0.40 5.20 -2.09
N ALA A 436 -0.64 4.94 -3.39
CA ALA A 436 -1.16 3.68 -3.92
C ALA A 436 -2.44 3.21 -3.20
N THR A 437 -3.43 4.09 -3.10
CA THR A 437 -4.69 3.79 -2.41
C THR A 437 -5.48 2.71 -3.12
N GLN A 438 -6.05 1.78 -2.34
CA GLN A 438 -7.08 0.88 -2.83
C GLN A 438 -8.27 0.88 -1.89
N SER A 439 -9.49 1.02 -2.42
CA SER A 439 -10.70 0.91 -1.63
C SER A 439 -11.49 -0.34 -1.97
N PHE A 440 -12.34 -0.76 -1.05
CA PHE A 440 -13.30 -1.84 -1.26
C PHE A 440 -14.59 -1.55 -0.49
N ARG A 441 -15.65 -2.25 -0.84
CA ARG A 441 -16.91 -2.20 -0.12
C ARG A 441 -17.06 -3.48 0.69
N ASP A 442 -17.14 -3.35 2.02
CA ASP A 442 -17.34 -4.48 2.93
C ASP A 442 -18.78 -5.02 2.93
N ASP A 443 -19.05 -6.05 3.71
CA ASP A 443 -20.37 -6.66 3.84
C ASP A 443 -21.37 -5.77 4.58
N HIS A 444 -20.89 -4.72 5.26
CA HIS A 444 -21.69 -3.68 5.91
C HIS A 444 -21.94 -2.44 5.01
N ASP A 445 -21.59 -2.52 3.72
CA ASP A 445 -21.70 -1.44 2.74
C ASP A 445 -20.81 -0.21 3.01
N ARG A 446 -19.84 -0.29 3.92
CA ARG A 446 -18.84 0.76 4.12
C ARG A 446 -17.84 0.77 2.95
N ARG A 447 -17.44 1.95 2.49
CA ARG A 447 -16.31 2.10 1.56
C ARG A 447 -15.06 2.38 2.38
N ILE A 448 -14.16 1.42 2.42
CA ILE A 448 -12.93 1.47 3.22
C ILE A 448 -11.73 1.56 2.29
N VAL A 449 -10.78 2.44 2.61
CA VAL A 449 -9.53 2.61 1.87
C VAL A 449 -8.34 2.30 2.75
N ILE A 450 -7.36 1.62 2.17
CA ILE A 450 -6.01 1.43 2.73
C ILE A 450 -5.01 1.95 1.70
N ALA A 451 -3.89 2.50 2.17
CA ALA A 451 -2.81 3.00 1.34
C ALA A 451 -1.46 2.42 1.79
N TRP A 452 -0.48 2.44 0.92
CA TRP A 452 0.91 2.26 1.28
C TRP A 452 1.46 3.55 1.88
N ILE A 453 2.08 3.46 3.07
CA ILE A 453 2.86 4.55 3.63
C ILE A 453 4.27 4.45 3.06
N VAL A 454 4.52 5.29 2.05
CA VAL A 454 5.76 5.31 1.30
C VAL A 454 6.81 6.20 1.96
N ASP A 455 8.05 5.78 1.93
CA ASP A 455 9.20 6.54 2.43
C ASP A 455 9.94 7.29 1.30
N HIS A 456 9.32 8.30 0.74
CA HIS A 456 9.96 9.15 -0.27
C HIS A 456 11.15 9.97 0.27
N ALA A 457 11.20 10.18 1.58
CA ALA A 457 12.23 11.00 2.21
C ALA A 457 13.44 10.21 2.74
N GLY A 458 13.40 8.88 2.71
CA GLY A 458 14.48 8.04 3.23
C GLY A 458 14.65 8.12 4.75
N VAL A 459 13.55 8.22 5.48
CA VAL A 459 13.52 8.24 6.96
C VAL A 459 13.85 6.85 7.52
N ARG A 460 13.31 5.81 6.89
CA ARG A 460 13.57 4.42 7.26
C ARG A 460 14.96 3.98 6.78
N ARG A 461 15.58 3.13 7.57
CA ARG A 461 16.90 2.56 7.25
C ARG A 461 16.83 1.05 7.28
N GLU A 462 17.60 0.42 6.40
CA GLU A 462 17.75 -1.02 6.44
C GLU A 462 18.41 -1.44 7.77
N GLY A 463 17.59 -1.99 8.65
CA GLY A 463 17.98 -2.43 9.98
C GLY A 463 18.02 -3.96 10.11
N PRO A 464 18.26 -4.48 11.31
CA PRO A 464 18.32 -5.92 11.56
C PRO A 464 16.99 -6.66 11.29
N CYS A 465 15.86 -5.96 11.31
CA CYS A 465 14.56 -6.53 10.96
C CYS A 465 14.25 -6.54 9.48
N ARG A 466 14.96 -5.74 8.70
CA ARG A 466 14.94 -5.70 7.24
C ARG A 466 13.53 -5.80 6.62
N ALA A 467 12.59 -5.05 7.19
CA ALA A 467 11.24 -4.87 6.63
C ALA A 467 11.06 -3.43 6.16
N ASN A 468 10.53 -3.25 4.96
CA ASN A 468 10.26 -1.95 4.36
C ASN A 468 8.86 -1.92 3.77
N GLY A 469 8.12 -0.84 4.04
CA GLY A 469 6.73 -0.67 3.68
C GLY A 469 5.81 -0.81 4.89
N ILE A 470 4.79 0.03 4.94
CA ILE A 470 3.78 0.10 6.01
C ILE A 470 2.44 0.34 5.34
N MET A 471 1.36 -0.29 5.82
CA MET A 471 0.00 0.07 5.41
C MET A 471 -0.55 1.14 6.35
N SER A 472 -1.33 2.08 5.82
CA SER A 472 -2.05 3.07 6.61
C SER A 472 -3.12 2.43 7.47
N LEU A 473 -3.58 3.15 8.48
CA LEU A 473 -4.83 2.79 9.16
C LEU A 473 -5.97 2.74 8.12
N PRO A 474 -6.89 1.78 8.22
CA PRO A 474 -8.05 1.72 7.35
C PRO A 474 -8.97 2.91 7.61
N ARG A 475 -9.34 3.65 6.54
CA ARG A 475 -10.20 4.83 6.63
C ARG A 475 -11.54 4.54 5.95
N GLU A 476 -12.65 4.89 6.61
CA GLU A 476 -13.98 4.90 6.01
C GLU A 476 -14.18 6.21 5.26
N LEU A 477 -14.65 6.10 4.01
CA LEU A 477 -14.85 7.22 3.11
C LEU A 477 -16.32 7.66 3.06
N HIS A 478 -16.52 8.98 2.99
CA HIS A 478 -17.82 9.61 2.77
C HIS A 478 -17.69 10.81 1.83
N VAL A 479 -18.77 11.17 1.14
CA VAL A 479 -18.87 12.43 0.40
C VAL A 479 -19.79 13.39 1.14
N VAL A 480 -19.25 14.49 1.62
CA VAL A 480 -19.99 15.53 2.33
C VAL A 480 -19.79 16.87 1.62
N ASN A 481 -20.87 17.49 1.15
CA ASN A 481 -20.82 18.78 0.41
C ASN A 481 -19.84 18.74 -0.78
N ASP A 482 -19.90 17.68 -1.59
CA ASP A 482 -19.01 17.41 -2.71
C ASP A 482 -17.52 17.28 -2.35
N ARG A 483 -17.19 17.08 -1.08
CA ARG A 483 -15.83 16.79 -0.61
C ARG A 483 -15.72 15.33 -0.15
N LEU A 484 -14.67 14.64 -0.60
CA LEU A 484 -14.32 13.34 -0.05
C LEU A 484 -13.69 13.54 1.32
N ILE A 485 -14.21 12.87 2.32
CA ILE A 485 -13.65 12.81 3.67
C ILE A 485 -13.30 11.37 4.02
N GLY A 486 -12.26 11.19 4.83
CA GLY A 486 -11.81 9.87 5.25
C GLY A 486 -11.27 9.89 6.68
N LYS A 487 -11.84 9.05 7.53
CA LYS A 487 -11.41 8.92 8.93
C LYS A 487 -11.17 7.44 9.28
N PRO A 488 -10.34 7.15 10.29
CA PRO A 488 -10.16 5.79 10.76
C PRO A 488 -11.50 5.10 11.02
N ILE A 489 -11.61 3.83 10.68
CA ILE A 489 -12.80 3.04 10.98
C ILE A 489 -12.98 2.89 12.48
N LYS A 490 -14.20 2.58 12.91
CA LYS A 490 -14.53 2.42 14.33
C LYS A 490 -13.63 1.40 15.05
N GLU A 491 -13.29 0.32 14.38
CA GLU A 491 -12.46 -0.77 14.91
C GLU A 491 -11.05 -0.28 15.29
N VAL A 492 -10.50 0.70 14.58
CA VAL A 492 -9.22 1.34 14.92
C VAL A 492 -9.30 1.98 16.31
N TYR A 493 -10.36 2.74 16.60
CA TYR A 493 -10.54 3.33 17.93
C TYR A 493 -10.79 2.28 19.01
N ASP A 494 -11.64 1.31 18.73
CA ASP A 494 -12.03 0.29 19.70
C ASP A 494 -10.85 -0.62 20.09
N GLN A 495 -9.94 -0.91 19.17
CA GLN A 495 -8.85 -1.86 19.37
C GLN A 495 -7.52 -1.18 19.76
N LEU A 496 -7.21 -0.04 19.14
CA LEU A 496 -5.91 0.60 19.31
C LEU A 496 -5.87 1.64 20.41
N VAL A 497 -6.97 2.36 20.70
CA VAL A 497 -6.93 3.41 21.73
C VAL A 497 -6.98 2.78 23.12
N GLY A 498 -5.85 2.87 23.81
CA GLY A 498 -5.64 2.25 25.12
C GLY A 498 -5.93 3.19 26.31
N ALA A 499 -5.19 2.99 27.39
CA ALA A 499 -5.38 3.73 28.64
C ALA A 499 -5.02 5.22 28.50
N PRO A 500 -5.71 6.12 29.24
CA PRO A 500 -5.38 7.54 29.24
C PRO A 500 -3.99 7.80 29.85
N ILE A 501 -3.26 8.73 29.24
CA ILE A 501 -1.95 9.22 29.70
C ILE A 501 -2.17 10.53 30.45
N GLN A 502 -1.43 10.73 31.52
CA GLN A 502 -1.47 11.98 32.29
C GLN A 502 -0.93 13.14 31.46
N ILE A 503 -1.66 14.24 31.45
CA ILE A 503 -1.30 15.48 30.77
C ILE A 503 -0.95 16.53 31.83
N ASP A 504 0.21 17.16 31.66
CA ASP A 504 0.63 18.33 32.43
C ASP A 504 0.18 19.59 31.69
N ALA A 505 -0.59 20.45 32.35
CA ALA A 505 -1.07 21.71 31.80
C ALA A 505 -0.46 22.90 32.55
N SER A 506 -0.04 23.91 31.78
CA SER A 506 0.53 25.15 32.34
C SER A 506 0.16 26.36 31.47
N THR A 507 0.30 27.56 32.04
CA THR A 507 0.12 28.82 31.27
C THR A 507 1.36 29.69 31.50
N SER A 508 1.94 30.15 30.40
CA SER A 508 3.08 31.06 30.47
C SER A 508 2.65 32.42 31.07
N ALA A 509 3.30 32.85 32.14
CA ALA A 509 2.99 34.11 32.78
C ALA A 509 3.29 35.36 31.93
N THR A 510 4.12 35.22 30.88
CA THR A 510 4.62 36.35 30.06
C THR A 510 3.97 36.42 28.67
N SER A 511 3.48 35.32 28.12
CA SER A 511 3.01 35.24 26.72
C SER A 511 1.54 34.84 26.56
N ASN A 512 0.82 34.54 27.65
CA ASN A 512 -0.54 34.02 27.66
C ASN A 512 -0.74 32.74 26.78
N VAL A 513 0.37 32.05 26.50
CA VAL A 513 0.36 30.76 25.80
C VAL A 513 0.04 29.65 26.79
N LYS A 514 -0.99 28.90 26.48
CA LYS A 514 -1.33 27.68 27.21
C LYS A 514 -0.53 26.51 26.67
N GLN A 515 -0.06 25.65 27.53
CA GLN A 515 0.74 24.47 27.18
C GLN A 515 0.16 23.21 27.80
N TRP A 516 0.13 22.16 27.03
CA TRP A 516 -0.19 20.79 27.47
C TRP A 516 0.96 19.90 27.02
N SER A 517 1.36 18.97 27.88
CA SER A 517 2.37 17.98 27.50
C SER A 517 2.06 16.64 28.12
N ALA A 518 2.35 15.58 27.36
CA ALA A 518 2.28 14.20 27.80
C ALA A 518 3.57 13.47 27.44
N THR A 519 4.07 12.63 28.35
CA THR A 519 5.16 11.70 28.04
C THR A 519 4.53 10.35 27.75
N CYS A 520 4.68 9.90 26.53
CA CYS A 520 4.03 8.71 26.01
C CYS A 520 5.00 7.53 26.11
N PRO A 521 4.63 6.43 26.78
CA PRO A 521 5.45 5.23 26.85
C PRO A 521 5.46 4.53 25.47
N ASN A 522 6.49 3.76 25.20
CA ASN A 522 6.59 2.90 24.01
C ASN A 522 6.56 3.63 22.66
N ASP A 523 7.00 4.88 22.57
CA ASP A 523 7.08 5.68 21.34
C ASP A 523 5.80 5.70 20.51
N SER A 524 4.64 5.55 21.15
CA SER A 524 3.35 5.53 20.48
C SER A 524 2.25 6.13 21.33
N TYR A 525 1.29 6.81 20.70
CA TYR A 525 0.15 7.39 21.37
C TYR A 525 -0.98 7.75 20.40
N TYR A 526 -2.18 7.88 20.95
CA TYR A 526 -3.31 8.55 20.32
C TYR A 526 -3.57 9.88 21.03
N ALA A 527 -3.80 10.96 20.28
CA ALA A 527 -4.22 12.25 20.84
C ALA A 527 -5.51 12.73 20.18
N ASP A 528 -6.43 13.24 21.00
CA ASP A 528 -7.73 13.83 20.63
C ASP A 528 -7.80 15.24 21.23
N ILE A 529 -7.79 16.26 20.36
CA ILE A 529 -7.66 17.67 20.74
C ILE A 529 -8.80 18.46 20.10
N THR A 530 -9.57 19.17 20.93
CA THR A 530 -10.63 20.07 20.49
C THR A 530 -10.22 21.53 20.78
N LEU A 531 -10.31 22.37 19.78
CA LEU A 531 -9.96 23.79 19.83
C LEU A 531 -11.21 24.65 19.75
N ASP A 532 -11.17 25.84 20.39
CA ASP A 532 -12.07 26.95 20.03
C ASP A 532 -11.60 27.59 18.71
N ASP A 533 -12.47 28.41 18.12
CA ASP A 533 -12.20 29.14 16.89
C ASP A 533 -10.89 29.93 16.93
N ASP A 534 -10.20 29.97 15.80
CA ASP A 534 -9.08 30.85 15.48
C ASP A 534 -7.81 30.75 16.35
N ALA A 535 -7.65 29.69 17.13
CA ALA A 535 -6.42 29.50 17.91
C ALA A 535 -5.22 29.17 17.01
N ASP A 536 -4.22 30.05 17.00
CA ASP A 536 -2.89 29.65 16.54
C ASP A 536 -2.28 28.66 17.53
N PHE A 537 -1.72 27.57 17.01
CA PHE A 537 -1.13 26.52 17.83
C PHE A 537 0.13 25.93 17.19
N THR A 538 0.91 25.28 18.04
CA THR A 538 1.94 24.33 17.64
C THR A 538 1.73 23.05 18.42
N LEU A 539 1.42 21.96 17.72
CA LEU A 539 1.43 20.60 18.26
C LEU A 539 2.72 19.91 17.83
N THR A 540 3.65 19.72 18.74
CA THR A 540 4.82 18.87 18.52
C THR A 540 4.36 17.44 18.70
N ILE A 541 4.37 16.69 17.59
CA ILE A 541 3.95 15.29 17.53
C ILE A 541 5.07 14.41 18.05
N ALA A 542 6.29 14.61 17.53
CA ALA A 542 7.48 13.87 17.94
C ALA A 542 8.74 14.73 17.85
N GLU A 543 9.74 14.41 18.67
CA GLU A 543 11.08 15.01 18.64
C GLU A 543 12.14 13.90 18.65
N ASN A 544 13.22 14.10 17.90
CA ASN A 544 14.44 13.31 18.03
C ASN A 544 15.54 14.19 18.62
N ARG A 545 15.97 13.87 19.84
CA ARG A 545 17.02 14.58 20.58
C ARG A 545 18.39 13.91 20.51
N ASN A 546 18.48 12.73 19.89
CA ASN A 546 19.73 11.98 19.75
C ASN A 546 20.62 12.50 18.60
N THR A 547 20.40 13.74 18.21
CA THR A 547 21.21 14.42 17.18
C THR A 547 22.38 15.17 17.79
N ASN A 548 23.49 15.27 17.06
CA ASN A 548 24.65 16.07 17.45
C ASN A 548 24.38 17.60 17.34
N ASP A 549 23.20 17.98 16.87
CA ASP A 549 22.80 19.37 16.69
C ASP A 549 22.17 19.96 17.97
N SER A 550 22.38 21.25 18.17
CA SER A 550 21.80 21.99 19.30
C SER A 550 20.28 22.13 19.25
N THR A 551 19.68 21.85 18.09
CA THR A 551 18.23 21.92 17.87
C THR A 551 17.72 20.50 17.60
N PRO A 552 16.73 20.00 18.36
CA PRO A 552 16.16 18.69 18.09
C PRO A 552 15.43 18.68 16.74
N GLU A 553 15.53 17.57 16.05
CA GLU A 553 14.65 17.26 14.93
C GLU A 553 13.21 17.11 15.42
N SER A 554 12.23 17.50 14.64
CA SER A 554 10.83 17.45 15.08
C SER A 554 9.84 17.29 13.96
N LEU A 555 8.73 16.62 14.27
CA LEU A 555 7.50 16.62 13.47
C LEU A 555 6.43 17.41 14.23
N ARG A 556 5.83 18.38 13.56
CA ARG A 556 4.86 19.30 14.16
C ARG A 556 3.66 19.54 13.25
N LEU A 557 2.49 19.70 13.88
CA LEU A 557 1.33 20.32 13.24
C LEU A 557 1.26 21.77 13.72
N VAL A 558 1.30 22.71 12.78
CA VAL A 558 1.40 24.15 13.11
C VAL A 558 0.28 24.91 12.41
N ARG A 559 -0.51 25.68 13.19
CA ARG A 559 -1.43 26.68 12.65
C ARG A 559 -0.88 28.08 12.92
N ARG A 560 -0.76 28.87 11.85
CA ARG A 560 -0.40 30.30 11.89
C ARG A 560 -1.20 31.05 10.85
N ASP A 561 -1.77 32.19 11.25
CA ASP A 561 -2.56 33.05 10.36
C ASP A 561 -3.66 32.29 9.61
N GLY A 562 -4.35 31.38 10.29
CA GLY A 562 -5.41 30.55 9.73
C GLY A 562 -4.95 29.43 8.79
N VAL A 563 -3.65 29.17 8.65
CA VAL A 563 -3.12 28.09 7.81
C VAL A 563 -2.52 26.99 8.68
N THR A 564 -3.02 25.76 8.48
CA THR A 564 -2.55 24.58 9.21
C THR A 564 -1.65 23.73 8.32
N ARG A 565 -0.45 23.41 8.83
CA ARG A 565 0.58 22.65 8.10
C ARG A 565 1.22 21.58 8.97
N LEU A 566 1.50 20.42 8.39
CA LEU A 566 2.53 19.54 8.89
C LEU A 566 3.90 20.15 8.57
N ALA A 567 4.78 20.15 9.56
CA ALA A 567 6.13 20.68 9.45
C ALA A 567 7.14 19.70 10.03
N THR A 568 8.18 19.40 9.28
CA THR A 568 9.29 18.55 9.70
C THR A 568 10.60 19.32 9.71
N SER A 569 11.55 18.91 10.53
CA SER A 569 12.90 19.45 10.55
C SER A 569 13.91 18.35 10.88
N GLY A 570 14.98 18.27 10.09
CA GLY A 570 16.19 17.51 10.40
C GLY A 570 16.22 16.05 9.96
N GLN A 571 15.11 15.45 9.56
CA GLN A 571 15.08 14.05 9.10
C GLN A 571 14.67 13.95 7.63
N GLY A 572 15.27 12.98 6.94
CA GLY A 572 14.96 12.67 5.57
C GLY A 572 15.46 13.71 4.56
N ASP A 573 15.31 13.38 3.29
CA ASP A 573 15.66 14.25 2.16
C ASP A 573 14.37 14.90 1.60
N PHE A 574 13.92 15.94 2.28
CA PHE A 574 12.71 16.67 1.91
C PHE A 574 13.05 17.89 1.04
N ASP A 575 12.38 18.06 -0.08
CA ASP A 575 12.50 19.27 -0.89
C ASP A 575 11.97 20.50 -0.14
N LYS A 576 10.92 20.33 0.65
CA LYS A 576 10.32 21.31 1.53
C LYS A 576 9.92 20.68 2.85
N ASN A 577 9.81 21.49 3.87
CA ASN A 577 9.60 21.03 5.25
C ASN A 577 8.20 21.33 5.76
N THR A 578 7.27 21.76 4.90
CA THR A 578 5.90 22.12 5.31
C THR A 578 4.87 21.75 4.26
N TYR A 579 3.77 21.13 4.71
CA TYR A 579 2.69 20.61 3.86
C TYR A 579 1.36 21.21 4.34
N ASP A 580 0.70 22.01 3.49
CA ASP A 580 -0.56 22.72 3.81
C ASP A 580 -1.73 21.73 3.76
N SER A 581 -2.53 21.70 4.83
CA SER A 581 -3.73 20.84 4.89
C SER A 581 -4.89 21.29 4.00
N GLY A 582 -4.84 22.52 3.47
CA GLY A 582 -5.96 23.12 2.77
C GLY A 582 -7.10 23.58 3.68
N ILE A 583 -7.13 23.16 4.95
CA ILE A 583 -8.17 23.51 5.93
C ILE A 583 -7.79 24.80 6.65
N ARG A 584 -8.75 25.74 6.72
CA ARG A 584 -8.55 27.04 7.38
C ARG A 584 -9.17 27.11 8.77
N ASP A 585 -10.25 26.38 9.01
CA ASP A 585 -10.98 26.34 10.29
C ASP A 585 -10.80 24.96 10.94
N VAL A 586 -9.68 24.77 11.64
CA VAL A 586 -9.38 23.51 12.36
C VAL A 586 -9.89 23.63 13.78
N ARG A 587 -10.84 22.75 14.14
CA ARG A 587 -11.47 22.66 15.47
C ARG A 587 -11.21 21.34 16.16
N HIS A 588 -10.94 20.29 15.43
CA HIS A 588 -10.69 18.97 15.95
C HIS A 588 -9.43 18.40 15.30
N ILE A 589 -8.57 17.81 16.11
CA ILE A 589 -7.30 17.20 15.70
C ILE A 589 -7.21 15.84 16.36
N GLU A 590 -7.03 14.81 15.54
CA GLU A 590 -6.65 13.49 16.01
C GLU A 590 -5.26 13.15 15.47
N VAL A 591 -4.45 12.52 16.29
CA VAL A 591 -3.11 12.05 15.94
C VAL A 591 -2.94 10.62 16.39
N PHE A 592 -2.62 9.74 15.47
CA PHE A 592 -2.05 8.43 15.75
C PHE A 592 -0.56 8.51 15.45
N PHE A 593 0.25 8.41 16.48
CA PHE A 593 1.71 8.32 16.34
C PHE A 593 2.18 6.94 16.79
N ASP A 594 2.82 6.20 15.89
CA ASP A 594 3.23 4.82 16.10
C ASP A 594 4.69 4.65 15.68
N HIS A 595 5.60 4.76 16.65
CA HIS A 595 7.05 4.63 16.50
C HIS A 595 7.67 5.58 15.47
N GLN A 596 7.30 5.48 14.22
CA GLN A 596 7.85 6.26 13.11
C GLN A 596 6.78 6.77 12.13
N VAL A 597 5.51 6.48 12.40
CA VAL A 597 4.38 6.90 11.56
C VAL A 597 3.51 7.88 12.33
N ALA A 598 3.19 9.01 11.71
CA ALA A 598 2.15 9.92 12.16
C ALA A 598 1.03 9.95 11.14
N GLU A 599 -0.19 9.60 11.55
CA GLU A 599 -1.41 9.90 10.82
C GLU A 599 -2.21 10.95 11.59
N VAL A 600 -2.45 12.10 10.94
CA VAL A 600 -3.15 13.25 11.51
C VAL A 600 -4.48 13.41 10.78
N PHE A 601 -5.57 13.55 11.53
CA PHE A 601 -6.91 13.79 11.00
C PHE A 601 -7.43 15.12 11.54
N LEU A 602 -7.94 15.96 10.65
CA LEU A 602 -8.48 17.26 10.96
C LEU A 602 -10.00 17.25 10.73
N ASN A 603 -10.76 17.83 11.68
CA ASN A 603 -12.21 18.01 11.58
C ASN A 603 -12.94 16.72 11.18
N ASP A 604 -12.70 15.62 11.91
CA ASP A 604 -13.33 14.31 11.64
C ASP A 604 -13.05 13.76 10.23
N GLY A 605 -11.84 13.98 9.71
CA GLY A 605 -11.39 13.47 8.42
C GLY A 605 -11.64 14.37 7.22
N GLU A 606 -11.98 15.66 7.44
CA GLU A 606 -12.06 16.67 6.37
C GLU A 606 -10.73 16.81 5.64
N ALA A 607 -9.61 16.68 6.36
CA ALA A 607 -8.28 16.48 5.80
C ALA A 607 -7.49 15.48 6.63
N ALA A 608 -6.62 14.73 5.98
CA ALA A 608 -5.69 13.82 6.62
C ALA A 608 -4.26 14.08 6.14
N GLY A 609 -3.27 13.86 7.01
CA GLY A 609 -1.86 14.04 6.69
C GLY A 609 -1.00 12.94 7.30
N THR A 610 -0.27 12.21 6.46
CA THR A 610 0.54 11.06 6.82
C THR A 610 2.02 11.37 6.61
N MET A 611 2.84 11.15 7.64
CA MET A 611 4.27 11.42 7.61
C MET A 611 5.06 10.32 8.31
N LEU A 612 6.24 10.03 7.77
CA LEU A 612 7.26 9.25 8.47
C LEU A 612 8.18 10.17 9.26
N PHE A 613 8.44 9.82 10.51
CA PHE A 613 9.36 10.52 11.39
C PHE A 613 9.84 9.59 12.50
N GLN A 614 11.14 9.35 12.59
CA GLN A 614 11.71 8.49 13.62
C GLN A 614 12.00 9.28 14.90
N ALA A 615 11.25 8.99 15.97
CA ALA A 615 11.58 9.48 17.30
C ALA A 615 12.85 8.79 17.82
N GLY A 616 13.81 9.55 18.32
CA GLY A 616 15.12 9.01 18.74
C GLY A 616 15.17 8.48 20.18
N GLU A 617 14.08 8.54 20.91
CA GLU A 617 14.00 8.18 22.34
C GLU A 617 12.96 7.08 22.53
N PRO A 618 13.13 6.18 23.52
CA PRO A 618 12.13 5.15 23.84
C PRO A 618 10.84 5.71 24.46
N GLN A 619 10.71 7.01 24.56
CA GLN A 619 9.53 7.74 25.02
C GLN A 619 9.32 9.00 24.21
N VAL A 620 8.18 9.08 23.55
CA VAL A 620 7.78 10.28 22.80
C VAL A 620 7.12 11.29 23.74
N ARG A 621 7.45 12.55 23.57
CA ARG A 621 6.80 13.65 24.27
C ARG A 621 5.94 14.45 23.29
N MET A 622 4.62 14.31 23.44
CA MET A 622 3.65 15.19 22.80
C MET A 622 3.62 16.54 23.53
N LYS A 623 3.60 17.66 22.79
CA LYS A 623 3.49 19.00 23.36
C LYS A 623 2.57 19.87 22.49
N LEU A 624 1.54 20.44 23.10
CA LEU A 624 0.66 21.42 22.50
C LEU A 624 0.91 22.79 23.12
N GLU A 625 1.11 23.81 22.27
CA GLU A 625 1.19 25.21 22.64
C GLU A 625 0.13 25.99 21.85
N ALA A 626 -0.81 26.65 22.52
CA ALA A 626 -1.90 27.35 21.86
C ALA A 626 -2.07 28.78 22.38
N GLN A 627 -2.34 29.71 21.45
CA GLN A 627 -2.81 31.06 21.73
C GLN A 627 -4.33 31.07 21.51
N GLY A 628 -5.09 30.70 22.54
CA GLY A 628 -6.54 30.56 22.46
C GLY A 628 -7.04 29.49 23.43
N ASN A 629 -8.30 29.08 23.28
CA ASN A 629 -8.86 28.08 24.13
C ASN A 629 -8.75 26.69 23.47
N VAL A 630 -8.18 25.77 24.21
CA VAL A 630 -8.30 24.32 23.98
C VAL A 630 -9.39 23.83 24.92
N THR A 631 -10.47 23.32 24.36
CA THR A 631 -11.65 22.88 25.13
C THR A 631 -11.50 21.45 25.63
N ALA A 632 -10.76 20.62 24.90
CA ALA A 632 -10.38 19.28 25.32
C ALA A 632 -9.00 18.90 24.77
N CYS A 633 -8.23 18.18 25.57
CA CYS A 633 -6.99 17.53 25.14
C CYS A 633 -6.91 16.20 25.88
N LYS A 634 -6.93 15.09 25.14
CA LYS A 634 -6.79 13.74 25.67
C LYS A 634 -5.63 13.08 24.96
N VAL A 635 -4.88 12.28 25.70
CA VAL A 635 -3.80 11.46 25.16
C VAL A 635 -3.94 10.06 25.76
N ASN A 636 -3.86 9.06 24.91
CA ASN A 636 -4.00 7.66 25.28
C ASN A 636 -2.80 6.86 24.75
N THR A 637 -2.51 5.74 25.39
CA THR A 637 -1.59 4.74 24.83
C THR A 637 -2.17 4.14 23.55
N LEU A 638 -1.33 3.65 22.64
CA LEU A 638 -1.75 2.76 21.57
C LEU A 638 -1.46 1.31 21.95
N ASN A 639 -2.42 0.44 21.67
CA ASN A 639 -2.26 -1.01 21.74
C ASN A 639 -1.56 -1.51 20.48
N THR A 640 -0.87 -2.64 20.60
CA THR A 640 -0.24 -3.30 19.46
C THR A 640 -1.22 -4.25 18.79
N ILE A 641 -1.06 -4.44 17.48
CA ILE A 641 -1.85 -5.38 16.66
C ILE A 641 -1.25 -6.79 16.60
N TRP A 642 -0.15 -7.04 17.32
CA TRP A 642 0.64 -8.29 17.29
C TRP A 642 0.66 -9.02 18.60
#